data_f75d21a1ee96df3dc1332afc19579c4e
#
_entry.id   f75d21a1ee96df3dc1332afc19579c4e
#
_cell.length_a   1.000
_cell.length_b   1.000
_cell.length_c   1.000
_cell.angle_alpha   90.00
_cell.angle_beta   90.00
_cell.angle_gamma   90.00
#
_symmetry.space_group_name_H-M   'P 1'
#
loop_
_entity.id
_entity.type
_entity.pdbx_description
1 polymer ?
#
loop_
_entity_poly.entity_id
_entity_poly.type
_entity_poly.pdbx_seq_one_letter_code
_entity_poly.pdbx_strand_id
1 'polypeptide(L)'
;MKFEHTSGGFTLPGESGQEKLTLELAKKWGADVIRDSDGTQLSDEILDAGYDIYSTICIIRDHNAWAKEHLECLQQSFLSTEPVIAAEEPLTVKPMTGFFDEQFKINDRPEALRYWQVWDRTANKLLPADTWQWDAAAGTVTVASPVPFHAYTVSFLAWRTWEEINMYNHVTNSWTSEHLLPVDPRTKEAQDFLYDWLKNWCETHPQTNVVRFTSMFYNFVWIWGSDKRNQNLFTDWGSYDFTVSEKALDDFAAKYGYTLTAEDFINKGSLQVTHMPPTAHKRDYMEFTQQFVAGYGKKLVDLVHSYGKRAYVFYDDSWVGVEPYGPHFKEFGFDGVIKCVFSGYEARMCAGVDAPVHELRFHPYLFPVGLGGAPTFAPGGNPTRDAAEYWNHVRRALLRAKIDRIGLGGYLHLLNDFPDFVEYIADISDEFRAIKELHTHGAVATLPLTVAVLHSWGSLRPWTLSGHFHETYMHTLIHINEALAGLPVNVKFINFDDVKNGVPDDVDVIINAGRAGSAWSGGDAWQDETLVAALNKWVYNGGVLLGVEEPSAVSGYGDTFRMARILGVDEDTGARVCHGRWPVQAEPVDGLIPDGATLKTHDHLYMTDGGTRVLAEVDGTPAIAAHAFGKGRGVYMAGFEYSPVNARMLLNLLLWAKGLPLNSDWLTTDPETEAAWFPADKTLVVINNSTQKKSTVVKTPDGDIAVELDGLETKILPQN
;
A
#
# COMPACT_ATOMS: atom_id res chain seq x y z
N MET A 1 26.33 1.73 19.88
CA MET A 1 26.90 0.44 20.41
C MET A 1 26.87 -0.54 19.25
N LYS A 2 27.98 -1.29 18.97
CA LYS A 2 27.88 -2.38 17.98
C LYS A 2 27.26 -3.59 18.67
N PHE A 3 26.29 -4.19 18.02
CA PHE A 3 25.67 -5.42 18.47
C PHE A 3 26.58 -6.61 18.20
N GLU A 4 26.41 -7.71 18.94
CA GLU A 4 27.16 -8.94 18.70
C GLU A 4 26.81 -9.50 17.33
N HIS A 5 27.82 -9.89 16.56
CA HIS A 5 27.62 -10.51 15.27
C HIS A 5 27.10 -11.93 15.44
N THR A 6 25.91 -12.17 14.88
CA THR A 6 25.25 -13.48 14.86
C THR A 6 24.81 -13.82 13.44
N SER A 7 24.23 -15.00 13.23
CA SER A 7 23.71 -15.40 11.92
C SER A 7 22.25 -15.80 12.01
N GLY A 8 21.58 -15.78 10.85
CA GLY A 8 20.18 -16.14 10.70
C GLY A 8 19.27 -14.93 10.47
N GLY A 9 18.11 -15.19 9.89
CA GLY A 9 17.09 -14.17 9.60
C GLY A 9 17.49 -13.15 8.52
N PHE A 10 18.46 -13.48 7.66
CA PHE A 10 18.88 -12.63 6.56
C PHE A 10 18.82 -13.38 5.23
N THR A 11 18.11 -12.82 4.24
CA THR A 11 18.02 -13.34 2.88
C THR A 11 18.91 -12.53 1.94
N LEU A 12 19.98 -13.15 1.44
CA LEU A 12 20.93 -12.52 0.53
C LEU A 12 20.52 -12.77 -0.93
N PRO A 13 20.53 -11.76 -1.83
CA PRO A 13 20.47 -12.03 -3.27
C PRO A 13 21.75 -12.73 -3.73
N GLY A 14 21.63 -13.84 -4.46
CA GLY A 14 22.75 -14.46 -5.17
C GLY A 14 22.86 -13.87 -6.58
N GLU A 15 24.09 -13.82 -7.10
CA GLU A 15 24.34 -13.31 -8.45
C GLU A 15 25.30 -14.23 -9.19
N SER A 16 24.88 -14.71 -10.37
CA SER A 16 25.71 -15.57 -11.24
C SER A 16 26.97 -14.83 -11.70
N GLY A 17 28.12 -15.48 -11.60
CA GLY A 17 29.42 -14.88 -11.89
C GLY A 17 29.99 -14.04 -10.74
N GLN A 18 29.29 -13.95 -9.60
CA GLN A 18 29.73 -13.25 -8.39
C GLN A 18 29.73 -14.18 -7.17
N GLU A 19 30.03 -15.46 -7.36
CA GLU A 19 29.96 -16.52 -6.34
C GLU A 19 30.79 -16.18 -5.10
N LYS A 20 32.03 -15.76 -5.31
CA LYS A 20 32.92 -15.38 -4.23
C LYS A 20 32.37 -14.20 -3.41
N LEU A 21 31.93 -13.15 -4.08
CA LEU A 21 31.30 -11.99 -3.43
C LEU A 21 30.04 -12.38 -2.68
N THR A 22 29.19 -13.23 -3.28
CA THR A 22 27.98 -13.76 -2.66
C THR A 22 28.28 -14.46 -1.33
N LEU A 23 29.26 -15.37 -1.32
CA LEU A 23 29.63 -16.12 -0.12
C LEU A 23 30.33 -15.26 0.93
N GLU A 24 31.17 -14.30 0.53
CA GLU A 24 31.78 -13.32 1.44
C GLU A 24 30.72 -12.45 2.14
N LEU A 25 29.75 -11.94 1.39
CA LEU A 25 28.66 -11.13 1.95
C LEU A 25 27.69 -11.97 2.79
N ALA A 26 27.40 -13.21 2.39
CA ALA A 26 26.57 -14.11 3.19
C ALA A 26 27.15 -14.30 4.60
N LYS A 27 28.47 -14.53 4.68
CA LYS A 27 29.16 -14.64 5.97
C LYS A 27 29.17 -13.31 6.73
N LYS A 28 29.47 -12.19 6.04
CA LYS A 28 29.58 -10.86 6.66
C LYS A 28 28.27 -10.35 7.23
N TRP A 29 27.17 -10.61 6.53
CA TRP A 29 25.83 -10.18 6.97
C TRP A 29 25.09 -11.23 7.80
N GLY A 30 25.72 -12.39 8.05
CA GLY A 30 25.11 -13.48 8.83
C GLY A 30 23.90 -14.09 8.13
N ALA A 31 23.92 -14.18 6.80
CA ALA A 31 22.83 -14.77 6.05
C ALA A 31 22.70 -16.28 6.35
N ASP A 32 21.47 -16.77 6.37
CA ASP A 32 21.12 -18.19 6.45
C ASP A 32 20.44 -18.66 5.16
N VAL A 33 20.10 -17.73 4.27
CA VAL A 33 19.44 -17.96 3.00
C VAL A 33 20.15 -17.22 1.88
N ILE A 34 20.35 -17.91 0.75
CA ILE A 34 20.69 -17.27 -0.53
C ILE A 34 19.51 -17.47 -1.47
N ARG A 35 19.09 -16.41 -2.14
CA ARG A 35 18.01 -16.48 -3.11
C ARG A 35 18.50 -16.26 -4.53
N ASP A 36 17.93 -16.97 -5.47
CA ASP A 36 18.02 -16.58 -6.88
C ASP A 36 17.12 -15.38 -7.18
N SER A 37 17.37 -14.75 -8.30
CA SER A 37 16.48 -13.79 -8.90
C SER A 37 15.66 -14.47 -9.99
N ASP A 38 14.51 -13.89 -10.32
CA ASP A 38 13.65 -14.36 -11.38
C ASP A 38 14.44 -14.51 -12.70
N GLY A 39 14.36 -15.70 -13.31
CA GLY A 39 15.08 -16.03 -14.54
C GLY A 39 16.60 -16.30 -14.40
N THR A 40 17.16 -16.33 -13.17
CA THR A 40 18.56 -16.65 -12.92
C THR A 40 18.70 -18.00 -12.21
N GLN A 41 19.83 -18.67 -12.43
CA GLN A 41 20.18 -19.87 -11.70
C GLN A 41 21.45 -19.62 -10.86
N LEU A 42 21.44 -20.11 -9.63
CA LEU A 42 22.62 -20.12 -8.78
C LEU A 42 23.58 -21.22 -9.25
N SER A 43 24.89 -20.98 -9.16
CA SER A 43 25.90 -21.97 -9.48
C SER A 43 25.97 -23.08 -8.44
N ASP A 44 26.54 -24.24 -8.82
CA ASP A 44 26.77 -25.37 -7.92
C ASP A 44 27.61 -24.95 -6.70
N GLU A 45 28.56 -24.02 -6.86
CA GLU A 45 29.37 -23.49 -5.76
C GLU A 45 28.50 -22.85 -4.67
N ILE A 46 27.48 -22.12 -5.03
CA ILE A 46 26.54 -21.51 -4.08
C ILE A 46 25.58 -22.57 -3.52
N LEU A 47 25.04 -23.44 -4.37
CA LEU A 47 24.10 -24.48 -3.98
C LEU A 47 24.69 -25.46 -2.95
N ASP A 48 26.00 -25.78 -3.10
CA ASP A 48 26.72 -26.67 -2.19
C ASP A 48 27.30 -26.00 -0.94
N ALA A 49 27.14 -24.67 -0.81
CA ALA A 49 27.71 -23.91 0.31
C ALA A 49 26.94 -24.07 1.64
N GLY A 50 25.80 -24.77 1.63
CA GLY A 50 25.05 -25.15 2.84
C GLY A 50 24.04 -24.10 3.32
N TYR A 51 23.71 -23.11 2.50
CA TYR A 51 22.63 -22.16 2.76
C TYR A 51 21.28 -22.72 2.29
N ASP A 52 20.21 -22.31 2.95
CA ASP A 52 18.85 -22.51 2.40
C ASP A 52 18.73 -21.74 1.08
N ILE A 53 18.06 -22.35 0.10
CA ILE A 53 17.86 -21.74 -1.22
C ILE A 53 16.41 -21.30 -1.38
N TYR A 54 16.22 -20.01 -1.65
CA TYR A 54 14.92 -19.45 -2.02
C TYR A 54 14.91 -19.13 -3.50
N SER A 55 13.94 -19.69 -4.22
CA SER A 55 13.82 -19.46 -5.67
C SER A 55 12.59 -18.63 -5.98
N THR A 56 12.80 -17.56 -6.74
CA THR A 56 11.76 -16.62 -7.12
C THR A 56 11.18 -17.01 -8.47
N ILE A 57 9.86 -17.11 -8.58
CA ILE A 57 9.14 -17.40 -9.81
C ILE A 57 8.00 -16.40 -10.04
N CYS A 58 7.74 -16.08 -11.29
CA CYS A 58 6.51 -15.44 -11.71
C CYS A 58 5.70 -16.43 -12.56
N ILE A 59 4.63 -16.98 -11.96
CA ILE A 59 3.89 -18.09 -12.55
C ILE A 59 3.21 -17.77 -13.88
N ILE A 60 2.97 -16.51 -14.20
CA ILE A 60 2.21 -16.09 -15.38
C ILE A 60 3.07 -15.68 -16.58
N ARG A 61 4.39 -15.61 -16.45
CA ARG A 61 5.28 -15.15 -17.53
C ARG A 61 6.38 -16.15 -17.83
N ASP A 62 7.19 -15.86 -18.84
CA ASP A 62 8.21 -16.76 -19.40
C ASP A 62 7.62 -17.95 -20.18
N HIS A 63 6.40 -17.79 -20.67
CA HIS A 63 5.65 -18.81 -21.40
C HIS A 63 5.32 -18.42 -22.85
N ASN A 64 6.13 -17.51 -23.45
CA ASN A 64 5.82 -16.91 -24.76
C ASN A 64 5.55 -17.93 -25.88
N ALA A 65 6.23 -19.08 -25.89
CA ALA A 65 6.01 -20.11 -26.89
C ALA A 65 4.56 -20.63 -26.85
N TRP A 66 4.08 -20.96 -25.66
CA TRP A 66 2.70 -21.42 -25.45
C TRP A 66 1.69 -20.26 -25.60
N ALA A 67 1.99 -19.10 -25.01
CA ALA A 67 1.08 -17.95 -25.00
C ALA A 67 0.78 -17.40 -26.41
N LYS A 68 1.73 -17.47 -27.35
CA LYS A 68 1.53 -17.09 -28.75
C LYS A 68 0.58 -18.00 -29.50
N GLU A 69 0.46 -19.26 -29.08
CA GLU A 69 -0.48 -20.23 -29.65
C GLU A 69 -1.86 -20.17 -28.98
N HIS A 70 -1.96 -19.49 -27.80
CA HIS A 70 -3.15 -19.41 -26.95
C HIS A 70 -3.48 -17.96 -26.57
N LEU A 71 -3.65 -17.08 -27.55
CA LEU A 71 -3.94 -15.66 -27.33
C LEU A 71 -5.18 -15.42 -26.46
N GLU A 72 -6.17 -16.32 -26.53
CA GLU A 72 -7.38 -16.29 -25.69
C GLU A 72 -7.09 -16.50 -24.19
N CYS A 73 -5.91 -17.01 -23.86
CA CYS A 73 -5.43 -17.19 -22.49
C CYS A 73 -4.53 -16.05 -22.01
N LEU A 74 -4.43 -14.95 -22.74
CA LEU A 74 -3.71 -13.77 -22.27
C LEU A 74 -4.59 -12.91 -21.35
N GLN A 75 -3.95 -12.22 -20.43
CA GLN A 75 -4.62 -11.22 -19.60
C GLN A 75 -5.19 -10.10 -20.46
N GLN A 76 -6.32 -9.57 -20.04
CA GLN A 76 -7.04 -8.53 -20.75
C GLN A 76 -7.48 -7.43 -19.81
N SER A 77 -7.87 -6.31 -20.39
CA SER A 77 -8.51 -5.21 -19.66
C SER A 77 -9.47 -4.43 -20.54
N PHE A 78 -10.38 -3.67 -19.91
CA PHE A 78 -11.04 -2.58 -20.59
C PHE A 78 -10.09 -1.41 -20.78
N LEU A 79 -10.11 -0.84 -21.99
CA LEU A 79 -9.53 0.45 -22.30
C LEU A 79 -10.65 1.39 -22.77
N SER A 80 -10.45 2.69 -22.59
CA SER A 80 -11.37 3.73 -23.05
C SER A 80 -10.61 4.83 -23.79
N THR A 81 -11.17 5.25 -24.91
CA THR A 81 -10.62 6.42 -25.63
C THR A 81 -10.81 7.70 -24.82
N GLU A 82 -9.95 8.70 -25.07
CA GLU A 82 -10.27 10.06 -24.70
C GLU A 82 -11.59 10.49 -25.35
N PRO A 83 -12.33 11.44 -24.75
CA PRO A 83 -13.56 11.97 -25.33
C PRO A 83 -13.30 12.68 -26.66
N VAL A 84 -14.01 12.28 -27.72
CA VAL A 84 -13.94 12.91 -29.03
C VAL A 84 -15.24 13.68 -29.29
N ILE A 85 -15.11 14.96 -29.62
CA ILE A 85 -16.26 15.81 -29.92
C ILE A 85 -16.70 15.57 -31.37
N ALA A 86 -17.98 15.20 -31.55
CA ALA A 86 -18.57 15.03 -32.88
C ALA A 86 -18.80 16.38 -33.59
N ALA A 87 -18.61 16.41 -34.90
CA ALA A 87 -19.05 17.50 -35.79
C ALA A 87 -20.44 17.14 -36.37
N GLU A 88 -20.78 17.78 -37.48
CA GLU A 88 -22.06 17.53 -38.19
C GLU A 88 -21.99 16.30 -39.12
N GLU A 89 -20.86 15.61 -39.15
CA GLU A 89 -20.60 14.43 -39.99
C GLU A 89 -20.54 13.15 -39.14
N PRO A 90 -20.57 11.96 -39.74
CA PRO A 90 -20.34 10.73 -39.01
C PRO A 90 -19.03 10.78 -38.19
N LEU A 91 -19.09 10.33 -36.92
CA LEU A 91 -17.94 10.33 -36.07
C LEU A 91 -17.14 9.04 -36.28
N THR A 92 -15.86 9.16 -36.56
CA THR A 92 -14.91 8.03 -36.61
C THR A 92 -13.87 8.14 -35.50
N VAL A 93 -13.75 7.12 -34.69
CA VAL A 93 -12.84 7.03 -33.55
C VAL A 93 -11.86 5.88 -33.77
N LYS A 94 -10.57 6.11 -33.50
CA LYS A 94 -9.54 5.06 -33.48
C LYS A 94 -9.33 4.63 -32.02
N PRO A 95 -9.79 3.47 -31.57
CA PRO A 95 -9.71 3.05 -30.16
C PRO A 95 -8.29 3.04 -29.59
N MET A 96 -7.29 2.67 -30.40
CA MET A 96 -5.88 2.61 -29.95
C MET A 96 -5.16 3.98 -29.92
N THR A 97 -5.85 5.07 -30.26
CA THR A 97 -5.22 6.40 -30.17
C THR A 97 -4.80 6.71 -28.73
N GLY A 98 -3.51 6.93 -28.52
CA GLY A 98 -2.93 7.21 -27.20
C GLY A 98 -2.43 5.98 -26.44
N PHE A 99 -2.69 4.77 -26.92
CA PHE A 99 -2.17 3.53 -26.35
C PHE A 99 -0.96 3.00 -27.14
N PHE A 100 -0.14 2.21 -26.49
CA PHE A 100 1.01 1.53 -27.07
C PHE A 100 0.59 0.22 -27.72
N ASP A 101 0.80 0.08 -29.03
CA ASP A 101 0.51 -1.15 -29.78
C ASP A 101 1.36 -2.35 -29.32
N GLU A 102 2.49 -2.09 -28.66
CA GLU A 102 3.35 -3.11 -28.08
C GLU A 102 2.79 -3.67 -26.77
N GLN A 103 2.02 -2.87 -26.02
CA GLN A 103 1.44 -3.24 -24.74
C GLN A 103 0.05 -3.85 -24.87
N PHE A 104 -0.73 -3.37 -25.84
CA PHE A 104 -2.12 -3.76 -25.99
C PHE A 104 -2.44 -4.15 -27.42
N LYS A 105 -3.27 -5.17 -27.56
CA LYS A 105 -3.86 -5.57 -28.83
C LYS A 105 -5.38 -5.65 -28.67
N ILE A 106 -6.11 -4.99 -29.56
CA ILE A 106 -7.58 -5.01 -29.57
C ILE A 106 -8.08 -6.46 -29.60
N ASN A 107 -9.01 -6.80 -28.70
CA ASN A 107 -9.78 -8.04 -28.76
C ASN A 107 -11.12 -7.77 -29.46
N ASP A 108 -11.19 -8.07 -30.74
CA ASP A 108 -12.37 -7.93 -31.58
C ASP A 108 -13.09 -9.25 -31.90
N ARG A 109 -12.80 -10.30 -31.11
CA ARG A 109 -13.55 -11.55 -31.19
C ARG A 109 -15.02 -11.32 -30.87
N PRO A 110 -15.96 -12.09 -31.43
CA PRO A 110 -17.40 -11.93 -31.17
C PRO A 110 -17.74 -11.94 -29.67
N GLU A 111 -17.04 -12.76 -28.90
CA GLU A 111 -17.22 -12.88 -27.43
C GLU A 111 -16.82 -11.60 -26.70
N ALA A 112 -15.84 -10.86 -27.19
CA ALA A 112 -15.38 -9.60 -26.61
C ALA A 112 -16.17 -8.38 -27.11
N LEU A 113 -16.52 -8.36 -28.40
CA LEU A 113 -17.26 -7.24 -29.02
C LEU A 113 -18.59 -6.94 -28.33
N ARG A 114 -19.26 -7.93 -27.74
CA ARG A 114 -20.51 -7.74 -26.98
C ARG A 114 -20.35 -6.91 -25.72
N TYR A 115 -19.13 -6.74 -25.23
CA TYR A 115 -18.78 -5.93 -24.06
C TYR A 115 -18.27 -4.53 -24.44
N TRP A 116 -18.08 -4.27 -25.74
CA TRP A 116 -17.70 -2.95 -26.18
C TRP A 116 -18.84 -1.97 -26.00
N GLN A 117 -18.52 -0.71 -25.70
CA GLN A 117 -19.50 0.33 -25.46
C GLN A 117 -19.08 1.64 -26.11
N VAL A 118 -20.05 2.31 -26.73
CA VAL A 118 -19.91 3.69 -27.19
C VAL A 118 -20.83 4.57 -26.37
N TRP A 119 -20.26 5.53 -25.66
CA TRP A 119 -20.99 6.44 -24.80
C TRP A 119 -21.05 7.85 -25.37
N ASP A 120 -22.23 8.46 -25.38
CA ASP A 120 -22.39 9.90 -25.46
C ASP A 120 -22.20 10.47 -24.05
N ARG A 121 -21.05 11.05 -23.78
CA ARG A 121 -20.66 11.59 -22.48
C ARG A 121 -21.40 12.86 -22.12
N THR A 122 -21.79 13.64 -23.15
CA THR A 122 -22.56 14.88 -22.95
C THR A 122 -23.98 14.58 -22.50
N ALA A 123 -24.62 13.60 -23.10
CA ALA A 123 -25.96 13.15 -22.72
C ALA A 123 -25.94 12.09 -21.60
N ASN A 124 -24.77 11.61 -21.18
CA ASN A 124 -24.58 10.49 -20.27
C ASN A 124 -25.38 9.26 -20.69
N LYS A 125 -25.27 8.86 -21.93
CA LYS A 125 -26.09 7.81 -22.53
C LYS A 125 -25.25 6.80 -23.29
N LEU A 126 -25.46 5.51 -22.99
CA LEU A 126 -24.96 4.40 -23.80
C LEU A 126 -25.67 4.37 -25.16
N LEU A 127 -24.92 4.31 -26.25
CA LEU A 127 -25.47 4.14 -27.58
C LEU A 127 -25.87 2.68 -27.81
N PRO A 128 -27.04 2.43 -28.46
CA PRO A 128 -27.42 1.10 -28.90
C PRO A 128 -26.36 0.51 -29.85
N ALA A 129 -26.10 -0.80 -29.74
CA ALA A 129 -25.05 -1.48 -30.51
C ALA A 129 -25.24 -1.43 -32.05
N ASP A 130 -26.45 -1.20 -32.50
CA ASP A 130 -26.81 -1.07 -33.93
C ASP A 130 -26.55 0.36 -34.48
N THR A 131 -26.18 1.32 -33.66
CA THR A 131 -25.92 2.72 -34.05
C THR A 131 -24.46 3.02 -34.35
N TRP A 132 -23.56 2.09 -34.10
CA TRP A 132 -22.14 2.21 -34.38
C TRP A 132 -21.58 0.90 -34.97
N GLN A 133 -20.45 0.97 -35.62
CA GLN A 133 -19.81 -0.15 -36.29
C GLN A 133 -18.30 -0.15 -36.04
N TRP A 134 -17.75 -1.33 -35.74
CA TRP A 134 -16.32 -1.61 -35.74
C TRP A 134 -15.85 -2.05 -37.13
N ASP A 135 -14.79 -1.42 -37.64
CA ASP A 135 -14.07 -1.83 -38.86
C ASP A 135 -12.69 -2.30 -38.48
N ALA A 136 -12.48 -3.62 -38.45
CA ALA A 136 -11.21 -4.23 -38.08
C ALA A 136 -10.08 -3.90 -39.07
N ALA A 137 -10.39 -3.69 -40.36
CA ALA A 137 -9.38 -3.39 -41.37
C ALA A 137 -8.88 -1.93 -41.25
N ALA A 138 -9.78 -1.01 -40.92
CA ALA A 138 -9.45 0.39 -40.68
C ALA A 138 -9.00 0.66 -39.24
N GLY A 139 -9.28 -0.25 -38.30
CA GLY A 139 -9.05 -0.08 -36.86
C GLY A 139 -9.88 1.06 -36.26
N THR A 140 -11.14 1.22 -36.69
CA THR A 140 -11.98 2.35 -36.33
C THR A 140 -13.38 1.93 -35.88
N VAL A 141 -13.95 2.71 -34.95
CA VAL A 141 -15.38 2.69 -34.63
C VAL A 141 -16.03 3.89 -35.28
N THR A 142 -17.12 3.67 -36.01
CA THR A 142 -17.90 4.73 -36.66
C THR A 142 -19.30 4.81 -36.06
N VAL A 143 -19.68 6.02 -35.62
CA VAL A 143 -21.05 6.38 -35.22
C VAL A 143 -21.69 7.12 -36.40
N ALA A 144 -22.70 6.52 -37.03
CA ALA A 144 -23.25 7.03 -38.29
C ALA A 144 -24.02 8.37 -38.12
N SER A 145 -24.65 8.58 -37.00
CA SER A 145 -25.48 9.78 -36.74
C SER A 145 -25.24 10.28 -35.30
N PRO A 146 -24.05 10.83 -35.02
CA PRO A 146 -23.78 11.40 -33.72
C PRO A 146 -24.61 12.67 -33.52
N VAL A 147 -24.89 13.03 -32.28
CA VAL A 147 -25.41 14.38 -31.97
C VAL A 147 -24.24 15.37 -32.11
N PRO A 148 -24.34 16.40 -32.97
CA PRO A 148 -23.27 17.35 -33.13
C PRO A 148 -22.86 18.03 -31.83
N PHE A 149 -21.54 18.20 -31.65
CA PHE A 149 -20.92 18.84 -30.49
C PHE A 149 -21.03 18.08 -29.17
N HIS A 150 -21.58 16.87 -29.18
CA HIS A 150 -21.48 15.96 -28.06
C HIS A 150 -20.13 15.25 -28.05
N ALA A 151 -19.64 14.88 -26.85
CA ALA A 151 -18.43 14.14 -26.65
C ALA A 151 -18.70 12.63 -26.55
N TYR A 152 -17.94 11.83 -27.23
CA TYR A 152 -18.09 10.37 -27.29
C TYR A 152 -16.84 9.65 -26.83
N THR A 153 -16.99 8.54 -26.14
CA THR A 153 -15.90 7.62 -25.84
C THR A 153 -16.23 6.21 -26.35
N VAL A 154 -15.20 5.46 -26.69
CA VAL A 154 -15.29 4.03 -27.03
C VAL A 154 -14.54 3.26 -25.94
N SER A 155 -15.25 2.37 -25.26
CA SER A 155 -14.65 1.42 -24.32
C SER A 155 -14.60 0.03 -24.96
N PHE A 156 -13.47 -0.65 -24.87
CA PHE A 156 -13.22 -1.92 -25.57
C PHE A 156 -12.32 -2.83 -24.73
N LEU A 157 -12.39 -4.13 -24.99
CA LEU A 157 -11.45 -5.09 -24.43
C LEU A 157 -10.18 -5.20 -25.27
N ALA A 158 -9.05 -5.29 -24.61
CA ALA A 158 -7.76 -5.50 -25.23
C ALA A 158 -6.96 -6.58 -24.51
N TRP A 159 -6.25 -7.43 -25.26
CA TRP A 159 -5.23 -8.30 -24.71
C TRP A 159 -4.03 -7.47 -24.29
N ARG A 160 -3.42 -7.86 -23.16
CA ARG A 160 -2.13 -7.34 -22.71
C ARG A 160 -1.03 -8.17 -23.39
N THR A 161 -0.16 -7.51 -24.10
CA THR A 161 0.94 -8.11 -24.88
C THR A 161 2.32 -7.80 -24.33
N TRP A 162 2.37 -7.17 -23.16
CA TRP A 162 3.60 -6.91 -22.42
C TRP A 162 3.33 -6.97 -20.91
N GLU A 163 3.96 -7.92 -20.23
CA GLU A 163 3.83 -8.11 -18.79
C GLU A 163 4.55 -6.96 -18.05
N GLU A 164 3.96 -6.43 -17.00
CA GLU A 164 4.32 -5.16 -16.39
C GLU A 164 5.70 -5.14 -15.72
N ILE A 165 6.09 -6.22 -15.05
CA ILE A 165 7.42 -6.29 -14.43
C ILE A 165 8.50 -6.40 -15.50
N ASN A 166 8.24 -7.14 -16.56
CA ASN A 166 9.11 -7.18 -17.72
C ASN A 166 9.21 -5.80 -18.38
N MET A 167 8.07 -5.12 -18.59
CA MET A 167 8.02 -3.76 -19.13
C MET A 167 8.78 -2.77 -18.23
N TYR A 168 8.56 -2.81 -16.91
CA TYR A 168 9.29 -2.00 -15.94
C TYR A 168 10.81 -2.16 -16.08
N ASN A 169 11.30 -3.40 -16.18
CA ASN A 169 12.73 -3.66 -16.32
C ASN A 169 13.29 -3.21 -17.67
N HIS A 170 12.54 -3.30 -18.75
CA HIS A 170 12.94 -2.74 -20.04
C HIS A 170 13.13 -1.22 -19.95
N VAL A 171 12.21 -0.54 -19.29
CA VAL A 171 12.20 0.91 -19.20
C VAL A 171 13.23 1.43 -18.19
N THR A 172 13.32 0.82 -17.01
CA THR A 172 14.14 1.31 -15.90
C THR A 172 15.54 0.71 -15.88
N ASN A 173 15.70 -0.56 -16.30
CA ASN A 173 16.96 -1.29 -16.28
C ASN A 173 17.52 -1.57 -17.67
N SER A 174 16.92 -0.97 -18.71
CA SER A 174 17.37 -1.07 -20.10
C SER A 174 17.48 -2.53 -20.61
N TRP A 175 16.57 -3.40 -20.20
CA TRP A 175 16.49 -4.76 -20.70
C TRP A 175 16.15 -4.74 -22.20
N THR A 176 16.68 -5.70 -22.94
CA THR A 176 16.49 -5.87 -24.39
C THR A 176 15.95 -7.25 -24.76
N SER A 177 15.50 -8.02 -23.76
CA SER A 177 14.89 -9.32 -23.99
C SER A 177 13.56 -9.23 -24.73
N GLU A 178 13.01 -10.34 -25.18
CA GLU A 178 11.66 -10.39 -25.74
C GLU A 178 10.63 -9.90 -24.72
N HIS A 179 9.60 -9.18 -25.19
CA HIS A 179 8.46 -8.79 -24.36
C HIS A 179 7.71 -10.05 -23.90
N LEU A 180 7.52 -10.19 -22.60
CA LEU A 180 6.86 -11.34 -22.02
C LEU A 180 5.35 -11.17 -22.02
N LEU A 181 4.64 -12.21 -22.39
CA LEU A 181 3.17 -12.26 -22.46
C LEU A 181 2.59 -12.74 -21.13
N PRO A 182 1.65 -12.00 -20.51
CA PRO A 182 1.04 -12.40 -19.23
C PRO A 182 -0.11 -13.40 -19.47
N VAL A 183 0.02 -14.60 -18.94
CA VAL A 183 -1.02 -15.63 -19.00
C VAL A 183 -2.13 -15.35 -17.98
N ASP A 184 -3.40 -15.47 -18.39
CA ASP A 184 -4.57 -15.41 -17.51
C ASP A 184 -5.03 -16.86 -17.15
N PRO A 185 -4.97 -17.25 -15.87
CA PRO A 185 -5.38 -18.59 -15.46
C PRO A 185 -6.92 -18.79 -15.40
N ARG A 186 -7.73 -17.91 -15.97
CA ARG A 186 -9.21 -18.04 -15.94
C ARG A 186 -9.71 -19.25 -16.71
N THR A 187 -9.02 -19.69 -17.74
CA THR A 187 -9.41 -20.89 -18.50
C THR A 187 -8.82 -22.15 -17.86
N LYS A 188 -9.53 -23.29 -18.04
CA LYS A 188 -9.00 -24.56 -17.56
C LYS A 188 -7.69 -24.93 -18.26
N GLU A 189 -7.56 -24.61 -19.53
CA GLU A 189 -6.38 -24.87 -20.33
C GLU A 189 -5.14 -24.15 -19.76
N ALA A 190 -5.27 -22.87 -19.45
CA ALA A 190 -4.20 -22.11 -18.80
C ALA A 190 -3.89 -22.66 -17.41
N GLN A 191 -4.91 -23.05 -16.62
CA GLN A 191 -4.68 -23.67 -15.32
C GLN A 191 -3.90 -24.97 -15.41
N ASP A 192 -4.28 -25.85 -16.32
CA ASP A 192 -3.60 -27.14 -16.52
C ASP A 192 -2.14 -26.92 -16.96
N PHE A 193 -1.93 -26.00 -17.92
CA PHE A 193 -0.59 -25.64 -18.38
C PHE A 193 0.31 -25.11 -17.25
N LEU A 194 -0.16 -24.13 -16.49
CA LEU A 194 0.63 -23.53 -15.40
C LEU A 194 0.87 -24.51 -14.25
N TYR A 195 -0.09 -25.40 -13.97
CA TYR A 195 0.07 -26.45 -12.97
C TYR A 195 1.17 -27.46 -13.38
N ASP A 196 1.11 -27.94 -14.62
CA ASP A 196 2.12 -28.89 -15.14
C ASP A 196 3.49 -28.24 -15.26
N TRP A 197 3.57 -26.97 -15.62
CA TRP A 197 4.80 -26.21 -15.62
C TRP A 197 5.41 -26.12 -14.20
N LEU A 198 4.63 -25.73 -13.21
CA LEU A 198 5.11 -25.63 -11.81
C LEU A 198 5.52 -27.00 -11.27
N LYS A 199 4.78 -28.05 -11.61
CA LYS A 199 5.15 -29.43 -11.26
C LYS A 199 6.53 -29.78 -11.79
N ASN A 200 6.76 -29.59 -13.08
CA ASN A 200 8.07 -29.84 -13.70
C ASN A 200 9.17 -28.96 -13.09
N TRP A 201 8.84 -27.72 -12.80
CA TRP A 201 9.77 -26.81 -12.15
C TRP A 201 10.20 -27.33 -10.76
N CYS A 202 9.26 -27.77 -9.92
CA CYS A 202 9.56 -28.36 -8.62
C CYS A 202 10.42 -29.63 -8.72
N GLU A 203 10.19 -30.46 -9.73
CA GLU A 203 10.98 -31.68 -9.99
C GLU A 203 12.42 -31.36 -10.41
N THR A 204 12.62 -30.31 -11.18
CA THR A 204 13.93 -29.92 -11.72
C THR A 204 14.73 -29.01 -10.78
N HIS A 205 14.12 -28.53 -9.67
CA HIS A 205 14.76 -27.67 -8.68
C HIS A 205 14.73 -28.31 -7.27
N PRO A 206 15.34 -29.51 -7.08
CA PRO A 206 15.29 -30.22 -5.81
C PRO A 206 15.98 -29.45 -4.66
N GLN A 207 16.95 -28.59 -4.97
CA GLN A 207 17.71 -27.78 -4.01
C GLN A 207 16.89 -26.62 -3.41
N THR A 208 15.80 -26.23 -4.02
CA THR A 208 14.99 -25.10 -3.53
C THR A 208 14.23 -25.48 -2.27
N ASN A 209 14.42 -24.72 -1.19
CA ASN A 209 13.70 -24.87 0.08
C ASN A 209 12.39 -24.09 0.09
N VAL A 210 12.39 -22.90 -0.53
CA VAL A 210 11.22 -22.01 -0.59
C VAL A 210 11.00 -21.52 -2.00
N VAL A 211 9.80 -21.74 -2.52
CA VAL A 211 9.30 -21.11 -3.75
C VAL A 211 8.71 -19.76 -3.39
N ARG A 212 9.22 -18.68 -3.97
CA ARG A 212 8.77 -17.31 -3.76
C ARG A 212 8.00 -16.84 -4.98
N PHE A 213 6.69 -16.75 -4.86
CA PHE A 213 5.86 -16.18 -5.90
C PHE A 213 6.03 -14.66 -5.90
N THR A 214 6.41 -14.05 -7.03
CA THR A 214 6.50 -12.57 -7.16
C THR A 214 5.13 -11.91 -7.07
N SER A 215 4.12 -12.59 -7.56
CA SER A 215 2.70 -12.32 -7.39
C SER A 215 2.00 -13.64 -7.67
N MET A 216 0.70 -13.72 -7.42
CA MET A 216 0.00 -14.90 -7.90
C MET A 216 -0.27 -14.76 -9.41
N PHE A 217 -1.24 -13.96 -9.83
CA PHE A 217 -1.59 -13.93 -11.25
C PHE A 217 -1.65 -12.51 -11.83
N TYR A 218 -2.06 -11.52 -11.04
CA TYR A 218 -2.32 -10.17 -11.51
C TYR A 218 -1.41 -9.18 -10.83
N ASN A 219 -0.59 -8.52 -11.63
CA ASN A 219 0.37 -7.52 -11.20
C ASN A 219 -0.22 -6.11 -11.17
N PHE A 220 0.55 -5.14 -10.67
CA PHE A 220 0.26 -3.74 -10.88
C PHE A 220 0.20 -3.41 -12.38
N VAL A 221 -0.43 -2.30 -12.68
CA VAL A 221 -0.59 -1.86 -14.05
C VAL A 221 0.21 -0.63 -14.36
N TRP A 222 0.86 -0.68 -15.49
CA TRP A 222 1.55 0.46 -16.08
C TRP A 222 1.04 0.66 -17.49
N ILE A 223 0.31 1.74 -17.75
CA ILE A 223 -0.12 2.12 -19.08
C ILE A 223 0.83 3.17 -19.66
N TRP A 224 1.38 2.89 -20.83
CA TRP A 224 2.20 3.82 -21.56
C TRP A 224 1.41 4.44 -22.70
N GLY A 225 1.54 5.77 -22.84
CA GLY A 225 1.00 6.48 -23.99
C GLY A 225 1.93 6.37 -25.19
N SER A 226 1.35 6.30 -26.38
CA SER A 226 2.08 6.32 -27.66
C SER A 226 2.69 7.69 -27.99
N ASP A 227 2.20 8.76 -27.38
CA ASP A 227 2.74 10.12 -27.52
C ASP A 227 3.98 10.30 -26.64
N LYS A 228 5.10 10.71 -27.20
CA LYS A 228 6.34 10.99 -26.46
C LYS A 228 6.19 12.01 -25.33
N ARG A 229 5.18 12.87 -25.37
CA ARG A 229 4.88 13.84 -24.31
C ARG A 229 4.14 13.23 -23.14
N ASN A 230 3.47 12.10 -23.36
CA ASN A 230 2.64 11.38 -22.40
C ASN A 230 3.05 9.91 -22.31
N GLN A 231 4.35 9.63 -22.14
CA GLN A 231 4.88 8.26 -22.15
C GLN A 231 4.45 7.43 -20.95
N ASN A 232 4.18 8.06 -19.83
CA ASN A 232 3.71 7.38 -18.62
C ASN A 232 2.38 8.01 -18.21
N LEU A 233 1.29 7.49 -18.75
CA LEU A 233 -0.04 8.05 -18.52
C LEU A 233 -0.65 7.62 -17.21
N PHE A 234 -0.32 6.40 -16.76
CA PHE A 234 -1.02 5.81 -15.65
C PHE A 234 -0.24 4.65 -15.03
N THR A 235 -0.22 4.62 -13.71
CA THR A 235 0.27 3.50 -12.91
C THR A 235 -0.69 3.30 -11.75
N ASP A 236 -1.29 2.12 -11.62
CA ASP A 236 -2.12 1.76 -10.48
C ASP A 236 -1.64 0.44 -9.87
N TRP A 237 -1.17 0.53 -8.65
CA TRP A 237 -0.68 -0.59 -7.87
C TRP A 237 -1.87 -1.29 -7.18
N GLY A 238 -2.49 -2.22 -7.88
CA GLY A 238 -3.60 -2.99 -7.32
C GLY A 238 -4.94 -2.73 -8.00
N SER A 239 -4.91 -2.32 -9.28
CA SER A 239 -6.11 -2.16 -10.08
C SER A 239 -6.72 -3.49 -10.50
N TYR A 240 -8.00 -3.67 -10.18
CA TYR A 240 -8.78 -4.83 -10.64
C TYR A 240 -9.23 -4.69 -12.09
N ASP A 241 -9.07 -3.52 -12.72
CA ASP A 241 -9.49 -3.26 -14.09
C ASP A 241 -8.69 -4.09 -15.11
N PHE A 242 -7.56 -4.63 -14.68
CA PHE A 242 -6.64 -5.43 -15.48
C PHE A 242 -6.76 -6.95 -15.23
N THR A 243 -7.80 -7.37 -14.52
CA THR A 243 -8.15 -8.77 -14.33
C THR A 243 -9.36 -9.16 -15.19
N VAL A 244 -9.80 -8.26 -16.08
CA VAL A 244 -11.04 -8.39 -16.85
C VAL A 244 -10.77 -9.07 -18.17
N SER A 245 -11.54 -10.13 -18.44
CA SER A 245 -11.62 -10.79 -19.73
C SER A 245 -13.08 -11.14 -20.01
N GLU A 246 -13.43 -11.49 -21.25
CA GLU A 246 -14.78 -12.00 -21.57
C GLU A 246 -15.15 -13.21 -20.70
N LYS A 247 -14.17 -14.09 -20.43
CA LYS A 247 -14.37 -15.25 -19.55
C LYS A 247 -14.65 -14.83 -18.11
N ALA A 248 -13.92 -13.86 -17.59
CA ALA A 248 -14.13 -13.35 -16.24
C ALA A 248 -15.51 -12.70 -16.10
N LEU A 249 -15.95 -11.93 -17.11
CA LEU A 249 -17.26 -11.28 -17.10
C LEU A 249 -18.42 -12.29 -17.18
N ASP A 250 -18.26 -13.34 -17.98
CA ASP A 250 -19.26 -14.42 -18.07
C ASP A 250 -19.38 -15.21 -16.76
N ASP A 251 -18.26 -15.59 -16.18
CA ASP A 251 -18.23 -16.30 -14.90
C ASP A 251 -18.80 -15.46 -13.77
N PHE A 252 -18.49 -14.15 -13.76
CA PHE A 252 -19.07 -13.21 -12.82
C PHE A 252 -20.60 -13.14 -12.97
N ALA A 253 -21.10 -12.94 -14.20
CA ALA A 253 -22.53 -12.88 -14.48
C ALA A 253 -23.26 -14.16 -14.08
N ALA A 254 -22.66 -15.33 -14.34
CA ALA A 254 -23.19 -16.62 -13.93
C ALA A 254 -23.27 -16.76 -12.40
N LYS A 255 -22.31 -16.20 -11.67
CA LYS A 255 -22.24 -16.29 -10.21
C LYS A 255 -23.15 -15.27 -9.50
N TYR A 256 -23.13 -14.02 -9.94
CA TYR A 256 -23.80 -12.90 -9.26
C TYR A 256 -25.20 -12.58 -9.83
N GLY A 257 -25.55 -13.10 -11.01
CA GLY A 257 -26.87 -12.92 -11.62
C GLY A 257 -27.06 -11.58 -12.32
N TYR A 258 -26.00 -10.79 -12.51
CA TYR A 258 -25.99 -9.56 -13.30
C TYR A 258 -24.67 -9.39 -14.06
N THR A 259 -24.68 -8.58 -15.11
CA THR A 259 -23.54 -8.38 -16.00
C THR A 259 -22.86 -7.05 -15.67
N LEU A 260 -21.54 -7.08 -15.54
CA LEU A 260 -20.72 -5.87 -15.46
C LEU A 260 -20.49 -5.30 -16.85
N THR A 261 -20.29 -4.00 -16.89
CA THR A 261 -20.01 -3.22 -18.10
C THR A 261 -18.66 -2.52 -17.99
N ALA A 262 -18.21 -1.92 -19.09
CA ALA A 262 -16.99 -1.11 -19.07
C ALA A 262 -17.06 0.03 -18.03
N GLU A 263 -18.25 0.60 -17.80
CA GLU A 263 -18.44 1.72 -16.83
C GLU A 263 -18.21 1.31 -15.36
N ASP A 264 -18.32 0.03 -15.03
CA ASP A 264 -18.00 -0.48 -13.70
C ASP A 264 -16.50 -0.44 -13.41
N PHE A 265 -15.67 -0.40 -14.45
CA PHE A 265 -14.21 -0.31 -14.41
C PHE A 265 -13.67 1.06 -14.81
N ILE A 266 -14.40 1.76 -15.69
CA ILE A 266 -14.01 3.05 -16.27
C ILE A 266 -15.09 4.07 -15.92
N ASN A 267 -14.94 4.74 -14.80
CA ASN A 267 -15.90 5.72 -14.32
C ASN A 267 -15.96 6.94 -15.26
N LYS A 268 -17.04 7.06 -16.03
CA LYS A 268 -17.30 8.19 -16.94
C LYS A 268 -16.12 8.53 -17.87
N GLY A 269 -15.43 7.49 -18.36
CA GLY A 269 -14.27 7.63 -19.24
C GLY A 269 -12.92 7.75 -18.52
N SER A 270 -12.88 7.68 -17.21
CA SER A 270 -11.65 7.65 -16.41
C SER A 270 -11.54 6.33 -15.65
N LEU A 271 -10.32 5.80 -15.53
CA LEU A 271 -10.11 4.55 -14.79
C LEU A 271 -10.51 4.69 -13.32
N GLN A 272 -11.07 3.63 -12.78
CA GLN A 272 -11.35 3.48 -11.35
C GLN A 272 -10.07 3.14 -10.61
N VAL A 273 -9.40 4.15 -10.07
CA VAL A 273 -8.13 3.99 -9.35
C VAL A 273 -8.33 3.79 -7.86
N THR A 274 -7.30 3.31 -7.16
CA THR A 274 -7.35 2.96 -5.74
C THR A 274 -7.73 4.13 -4.83
N HIS A 275 -7.41 5.38 -5.19
CA HIS A 275 -7.80 6.56 -4.40
C HIS A 275 -9.28 6.95 -4.54
N MET A 276 -10.02 6.32 -5.44
CA MET A 276 -11.46 6.54 -5.59
C MET A 276 -12.25 5.55 -4.71
N PRO A 277 -13.34 5.98 -4.05
CA PRO A 277 -14.21 5.06 -3.33
C PRO A 277 -14.75 3.97 -4.27
N PRO A 278 -14.67 2.68 -3.90
CA PRO A 278 -15.15 1.61 -4.74
C PRO A 278 -16.68 1.60 -4.81
N THR A 279 -17.24 1.38 -5.99
CA THR A 279 -18.66 1.09 -6.16
C THR A 279 -19.04 -0.28 -5.59
N ALA A 280 -20.33 -0.55 -5.38
CA ALA A 280 -20.80 -1.88 -4.97
C ALA A 280 -20.43 -2.96 -6.00
N HIS A 281 -20.62 -2.68 -7.29
CA HIS A 281 -20.25 -3.60 -8.37
C HIS A 281 -18.75 -3.89 -8.40
N LYS A 282 -17.91 -2.86 -8.17
CA LYS A 282 -16.46 -3.02 -8.08
C LYS A 282 -16.09 -3.92 -6.90
N ARG A 283 -16.72 -3.77 -5.74
CA ARG A 283 -16.49 -4.65 -4.58
C ARG A 283 -16.88 -6.09 -4.86
N ASP A 284 -18.02 -6.32 -5.51
CA ASP A 284 -18.45 -7.66 -5.89
C ASP A 284 -17.45 -8.31 -6.86
N TYR A 285 -16.91 -7.53 -7.81
CA TYR A 285 -15.90 -8.03 -8.73
C TYR A 285 -14.54 -8.29 -8.05
N MET A 286 -14.16 -7.46 -7.10
CA MET A 286 -12.96 -7.70 -6.28
C MET A 286 -13.09 -8.99 -5.48
N GLU A 287 -14.22 -9.19 -4.80
CA GLU A 287 -14.53 -10.43 -4.08
C GLU A 287 -14.51 -11.66 -5.00
N PHE A 288 -15.13 -11.55 -6.18
CA PHE A 288 -15.11 -12.58 -7.20
C PHE A 288 -13.68 -12.95 -7.62
N THR A 289 -12.83 -11.96 -7.85
CA THR A 289 -11.44 -12.17 -8.26
C THR A 289 -10.60 -12.74 -7.13
N GLN A 290 -10.76 -12.25 -5.91
CA GLN A 290 -10.06 -12.77 -4.73
C GLN A 290 -10.36 -14.26 -4.51
N GLN A 291 -11.62 -14.66 -4.57
CA GLN A 291 -12.02 -16.06 -4.46
C GLN A 291 -11.40 -16.96 -5.55
N PHE A 292 -11.34 -16.44 -6.78
CA PHE A 292 -10.71 -17.16 -7.88
C PHE A 292 -9.20 -17.32 -7.65
N VAL A 293 -8.51 -16.22 -7.31
CA VAL A 293 -7.06 -16.20 -7.08
C VAL A 293 -6.70 -17.10 -5.90
N ALA A 294 -7.44 -17.02 -4.80
CA ALA A 294 -7.23 -17.87 -3.63
C ALA A 294 -7.46 -19.36 -3.98
N GLY A 295 -8.55 -19.67 -4.67
CA GLY A 295 -8.91 -21.04 -4.99
C GLY A 295 -7.92 -21.74 -5.94
N TYR A 296 -7.43 -21.05 -6.97
CA TYR A 296 -6.42 -21.60 -7.86
C TYR A 296 -5.02 -21.50 -7.26
N GLY A 297 -4.70 -20.38 -6.60
CA GLY A 297 -3.44 -20.20 -5.90
C GLY A 297 -3.18 -21.26 -4.85
N LYS A 298 -4.21 -21.66 -4.08
CA LYS A 298 -4.13 -22.78 -3.13
C LYS A 298 -3.65 -24.07 -3.80
N LYS A 299 -4.16 -24.41 -4.99
CA LYS A 299 -3.74 -25.62 -5.70
C LYS A 299 -2.26 -25.59 -6.05
N LEU A 300 -1.73 -24.42 -6.40
CA LEU A 300 -0.30 -24.24 -6.71
C LEU A 300 0.54 -24.32 -5.43
N VAL A 301 0.09 -23.73 -4.33
CA VAL A 301 0.75 -23.84 -3.02
C VAL A 301 0.75 -25.27 -2.52
N ASP A 302 -0.39 -25.98 -2.58
CA ASP A 302 -0.47 -27.41 -2.22
C ASP A 302 0.48 -28.27 -3.07
N LEU A 303 0.63 -27.95 -4.36
CA LEU A 303 1.60 -28.61 -5.23
C LEU A 303 3.05 -28.40 -4.76
N VAL A 304 3.42 -27.15 -4.43
CA VAL A 304 4.74 -26.84 -3.86
C VAL A 304 4.99 -27.63 -2.58
N HIS A 305 4.01 -27.68 -1.67
CA HIS A 305 4.07 -28.46 -0.43
C HIS A 305 4.24 -29.96 -0.67
N SER A 306 3.62 -30.50 -1.74
CA SER A 306 3.75 -31.92 -2.06
C SER A 306 5.20 -32.35 -2.40
N TYR A 307 6.04 -31.39 -2.78
CA TYR A 307 7.48 -31.58 -2.99
C TYR A 307 8.34 -31.29 -1.74
N GLY A 308 7.71 -31.11 -0.57
CA GLY A 308 8.40 -30.78 0.68
C GLY A 308 8.99 -29.37 0.73
N LYS A 309 8.56 -28.48 -0.16
CA LYS A 309 9.02 -27.10 -0.25
C LYS A 309 8.02 -26.17 0.44
N ARG A 310 8.47 -25.02 0.93
CA ARG A 310 7.61 -23.95 1.43
C ARG A 310 7.24 -22.97 0.33
N ALA A 311 6.13 -22.28 0.48
CA ALA A 311 5.62 -21.29 -0.47
C ALA A 311 5.49 -19.91 0.20
N TYR A 312 6.19 -18.91 -0.33
CA TYR A 312 6.09 -17.53 0.09
C TYR A 312 5.50 -16.67 -1.04
N VAL A 313 4.92 -15.54 -0.71
CA VAL A 313 4.39 -14.59 -1.69
C VAL A 313 4.87 -13.17 -1.41
N PHE A 314 5.25 -12.49 -2.47
CA PHE A 314 5.32 -11.02 -2.47
C PHE A 314 3.91 -10.45 -2.63
N TYR A 315 3.62 -9.38 -1.90
CA TYR A 315 2.32 -8.73 -1.99
C TYR A 315 2.38 -7.20 -2.15
N ASP A 316 3.57 -6.62 -2.19
CA ASP A 316 3.74 -5.16 -2.17
C ASP A 316 3.32 -4.45 -3.45
N ASP A 317 3.66 -4.99 -4.61
CA ASP A 317 3.37 -4.33 -5.88
C ASP A 317 2.21 -4.99 -6.64
N SER A 318 1.77 -6.16 -6.22
CA SER A 318 0.96 -7.03 -7.04
C SER A 318 -0.01 -7.85 -6.21
N TRP A 319 -0.69 -7.21 -5.32
CA TRP A 319 -1.63 -7.91 -4.43
C TRP A 319 -3.06 -8.00 -4.96
N VAL A 320 -3.25 -7.80 -6.25
CA VAL A 320 -4.57 -7.95 -6.87
C VAL A 320 -5.04 -9.40 -6.74
N GLY A 321 -6.05 -9.60 -5.92
CA GLY A 321 -6.59 -10.91 -5.58
C GLY A 321 -5.83 -11.64 -4.45
N VAL A 322 -4.76 -11.06 -3.91
CA VAL A 322 -3.96 -11.67 -2.81
C VAL A 322 -4.12 -10.93 -1.50
N GLU A 323 -4.82 -9.81 -1.47
CA GLU A 323 -4.96 -8.89 -0.34
C GLU A 323 -4.68 -9.55 1.02
N PRO A 324 -3.52 -9.24 1.66
CA PRO A 324 -3.04 -10.02 2.79
C PRO A 324 -3.87 -9.89 4.06
N TYR A 325 -4.72 -8.87 4.15
CA TYR A 325 -5.69 -8.66 5.22
C TYR A 325 -7.12 -9.01 4.81
N GLY A 326 -7.30 -9.43 3.55
CA GLY A 326 -8.58 -9.87 3.01
C GLY A 326 -9.03 -11.22 3.59
N PRO A 327 -10.32 -11.54 3.48
CA PRO A 327 -10.88 -12.74 4.10
C PRO A 327 -10.34 -14.05 3.49
N HIS A 328 -9.83 -14.00 2.26
CA HIS A 328 -9.38 -15.18 1.51
C HIS A 328 -7.89 -15.47 1.63
N PHE A 329 -7.09 -14.58 2.26
CA PHE A 329 -5.63 -14.76 2.29
C PHE A 329 -5.19 -16.08 2.94
N LYS A 330 -5.82 -16.46 4.04
CA LYS A 330 -5.52 -17.73 4.73
C LYS A 330 -5.77 -18.98 3.89
N GLU A 331 -6.66 -18.88 2.91
CA GLU A 331 -7.03 -20.02 2.06
C GLU A 331 -5.87 -20.47 1.17
N PHE A 332 -4.92 -19.58 0.83
CA PHE A 332 -3.73 -19.93 0.05
C PHE A 332 -2.84 -20.95 0.76
N GLY A 333 -2.69 -20.84 2.08
CA GLY A 333 -1.78 -21.67 2.85
C GLY A 333 -0.31 -21.30 2.70
N PHE A 334 0.01 -20.02 2.44
CA PHE A 334 1.40 -19.56 2.38
C PHE A 334 2.13 -19.72 3.71
N ASP A 335 3.38 -20.16 3.65
CA ASP A 335 4.28 -20.26 4.82
C ASP A 335 4.95 -18.93 5.17
N GLY A 336 4.89 -17.95 4.30
CA GLY A 336 5.46 -16.63 4.55
C GLY A 336 5.04 -15.58 3.55
N VAL A 337 5.20 -14.34 3.98
CA VAL A 337 4.96 -13.14 3.18
C VAL A 337 6.22 -12.30 3.07
N ILE A 338 6.37 -11.61 1.95
CA ILE A 338 7.51 -10.74 1.66
C ILE A 338 6.97 -9.37 1.27
N LYS A 339 7.48 -8.32 1.93
CA LYS A 339 7.13 -6.94 1.66
C LYS A 339 8.36 -6.10 1.39
N CYS A 340 8.35 -5.33 0.31
CA CYS A 340 9.33 -4.27 0.10
C CYS A 340 9.04 -3.10 1.05
N VAL A 341 10.05 -2.56 1.70
CA VAL A 341 9.83 -1.55 2.73
C VAL A 341 10.80 -0.38 2.61
N PHE A 342 10.24 0.82 2.69
CA PHE A 342 10.94 2.11 2.84
C PHE A 342 10.63 2.76 4.19
N SER A 343 9.55 2.35 4.83
CA SER A 343 8.91 3.05 5.93
C SER A 343 8.53 2.10 7.06
N GLY A 344 8.27 2.67 8.22
CA GLY A 344 7.83 1.94 9.40
C GLY A 344 6.42 1.35 9.22
N TYR A 345 5.50 2.09 8.57
CA TYR A 345 4.14 1.58 8.41
C TYR A 345 4.09 0.33 7.53
N GLU A 346 4.89 0.27 6.47
CA GLU A 346 5.00 -0.93 5.62
C GLU A 346 5.52 -2.14 6.40
N ALA A 347 6.53 -1.93 7.23
CA ALA A 347 7.08 -2.99 8.09
C ALA A 347 6.06 -3.47 9.12
N ARG A 348 5.35 -2.55 9.78
CA ARG A 348 4.32 -2.91 10.78
C ARG A 348 3.12 -3.61 10.14
N MET A 349 2.71 -3.17 8.93
CA MET A 349 1.67 -3.86 8.18
C MET A 349 2.10 -5.28 7.81
N CYS A 350 3.33 -5.49 7.34
CA CYS A 350 3.85 -6.83 7.07
C CYS A 350 3.74 -7.73 8.31
N ALA A 351 4.16 -7.25 9.47
CA ALA A 351 4.07 -7.98 10.71
C ALA A 351 2.63 -8.35 11.14
N GLY A 352 1.64 -7.59 10.68
CA GLY A 352 0.22 -7.83 10.97
C GLY A 352 -0.46 -8.85 10.04
N VAL A 353 0.21 -9.31 8.98
CA VAL A 353 -0.33 -10.35 8.10
C VAL A 353 -0.36 -11.68 8.83
N ASP A 354 -1.45 -12.42 8.71
CA ASP A 354 -1.58 -13.75 9.31
C ASP A 354 -0.84 -14.80 8.49
N ALA A 355 0.48 -14.85 8.66
CA ALA A 355 1.39 -15.79 8.02
C ALA A 355 2.44 -16.27 9.03
N PRO A 356 3.00 -17.51 8.87
CA PRO A 356 4.02 -18.03 9.77
C PRO A 356 5.35 -17.24 9.77
N VAL A 357 5.75 -16.71 8.62
CA VAL A 357 7.02 -15.97 8.44
C VAL A 357 6.77 -14.63 7.77
N HIS A 358 7.37 -13.59 8.34
CA HIS A 358 7.34 -12.22 7.81
C HIS A 358 8.74 -11.81 7.39
N GLU A 359 8.92 -11.54 6.10
CA GLU A 359 10.19 -11.10 5.52
C GLU A 359 10.06 -9.68 4.97
N LEU A 360 10.99 -8.80 5.35
CA LEU A 360 11.12 -7.49 4.74
C LEU A 360 12.21 -7.50 3.69
N ARG A 361 11.91 -7.04 2.50
CA ARG A 361 12.91 -6.66 1.51
C ARG A 361 13.24 -5.19 1.72
N PHE A 362 14.40 -4.94 2.28
CA PHE A 362 14.83 -3.62 2.69
C PHE A 362 15.40 -2.82 1.50
N HIS A 363 15.08 -1.54 1.45
CA HIS A 363 15.61 -0.58 0.47
C HIS A 363 16.86 0.15 0.99
N PRO A 364 17.72 0.71 0.09
CA PRO A 364 17.58 0.74 -1.37
C PRO A 364 17.87 -0.61 -2.02
N TYR A 365 17.15 -0.92 -3.09
CA TYR A 365 17.55 -2.04 -3.94
C TYR A 365 18.90 -1.79 -4.56
N LEU A 366 19.65 -2.87 -4.77
CA LEU A 366 20.96 -2.85 -5.43
C LEU A 366 20.78 -2.63 -6.94
N PHE A 367 20.33 -1.43 -7.28
CA PHE A 367 20.14 -0.95 -8.64
C PHE A 367 20.91 0.36 -8.85
N PRO A 368 21.39 0.65 -10.08
CA PRO A 368 22.08 1.92 -10.36
C PRO A 368 21.25 3.16 -10.04
N VAL A 369 19.92 3.06 -10.26
CA VAL A 369 18.95 4.13 -9.99
C VAL A 369 17.82 3.63 -9.11
N GLY A 370 17.35 4.48 -8.22
CA GLY A 370 16.18 4.22 -7.38
C GLY A 370 14.86 4.56 -8.08
N LEU A 371 13.77 4.43 -7.37
CA LEU A 371 12.46 4.89 -7.80
C LEU A 371 12.53 6.40 -8.11
N GLY A 372 11.93 6.81 -9.23
CA GLY A 372 12.02 8.19 -9.71
C GLY A 372 13.32 8.53 -10.46
N GLY A 373 14.21 7.56 -10.71
CA GLY A 373 15.39 7.73 -11.54
C GLY A 373 16.58 8.43 -10.88
N ALA A 374 16.54 8.64 -9.56
CA ALA A 374 17.67 9.20 -8.82
C ALA A 374 18.83 8.18 -8.72
N PRO A 375 20.10 8.61 -8.86
CA PRO A 375 21.25 7.71 -8.65
C PRO A 375 21.24 7.10 -7.26
N THR A 376 21.45 5.78 -7.18
CA THR A 376 21.60 5.03 -5.92
C THR A 376 22.97 4.35 -5.88
N PHE A 377 23.14 3.21 -6.58
CA PHE A 377 24.44 2.53 -6.74
C PHE A 377 25.13 2.95 -8.05
N ALA A 378 25.18 4.25 -8.30
CA ALA A 378 25.80 4.86 -9.46
C ALA A 378 26.51 6.16 -9.04
N PRO A 379 27.37 6.73 -9.88
CA PRO A 379 28.01 8.02 -9.58
C PRO A 379 27.01 9.12 -9.19
N GLY A 380 27.23 9.73 -8.04
CA GLY A 380 26.34 10.73 -7.44
C GLY A 380 25.30 10.19 -6.46
N GLY A 381 25.15 8.86 -6.35
CA GLY A 381 24.33 8.21 -5.32
C GLY A 381 25.02 8.11 -3.96
N ASN A 382 24.21 7.91 -2.92
CA ASN A 382 24.69 7.65 -1.56
C ASN A 382 23.79 6.58 -0.89
N PRO A 383 23.97 5.32 -1.26
CA PRO A 383 23.09 4.25 -0.78
C PRO A 383 23.19 4.03 0.74
N THR A 384 24.33 4.36 1.37
CA THR A 384 24.49 4.27 2.83
C THR A 384 23.59 5.26 3.56
N ARG A 385 23.54 6.51 3.09
CA ARG A 385 22.63 7.53 3.63
C ARG A 385 21.18 7.13 3.43
N ASP A 386 20.84 6.68 2.23
CA ASP A 386 19.47 6.28 1.89
C ASP A 386 19.02 5.07 2.74
N ALA A 387 19.90 4.09 2.93
CA ALA A 387 19.64 2.96 3.84
C ALA A 387 19.47 3.41 5.30
N ALA A 388 20.27 4.36 5.76
CA ALA A 388 20.16 4.88 7.13
C ALA A 388 18.84 5.61 7.36
N GLU A 389 18.37 6.36 6.36
CA GLU A 389 17.07 7.02 6.40
C GLU A 389 15.94 5.99 6.47
N TYR A 390 15.91 5.00 5.57
CA TYR A 390 14.88 3.96 5.58
C TYR A 390 14.94 3.10 6.86
N TRP A 391 16.13 2.74 7.32
CA TRP A 391 16.28 1.98 8.56
C TRP A 391 15.76 2.72 9.77
N ASN A 392 15.98 4.03 9.86
CA ASN A 392 15.45 4.84 10.92
C ASN A 392 13.91 4.77 11.04
N HIS A 393 13.22 4.64 9.91
CA HIS A 393 11.78 4.42 9.86
C HIS A 393 11.39 2.98 10.20
N VAL A 394 12.03 2.01 9.56
CA VAL A 394 11.70 0.58 9.69
C VAL A 394 11.92 0.08 11.13
N ARG A 395 13.04 0.43 11.78
CA ARG A 395 13.34 -0.04 13.15
C ARG A 395 12.30 0.41 14.19
N ARG A 396 11.60 1.54 13.97
CA ARG A 396 10.49 1.98 14.83
C ARG A 396 9.37 0.95 14.87
N ALA A 397 9.02 0.40 13.71
CA ALA A 397 8.03 -0.67 13.60
C ALA A 397 8.53 -1.98 14.22
N LEU A 398 9.82 -2.29 14.06
CA LEU A 398 10.43 -3.48 14.66
C LEU A 398 10.37 -3.48 16.19
N LEU A 399 10.34 -2.31 16.83
CA LEU A 399 10.11 -2.22 18.28
C LEU A 399 8.69 -2.62 18.67
N ARG A 400 7.72 -2.60 17.76
CA ARG A 400 6.28 -2.81 18.04
C ARG A 400 5.77 -4.16 17.59
N ALA A 401 6.42 -4.79 16.62
CA ALA A 401 5.94 -6.03 16.04
C ALA A 401 7.10 -6.91 15.56
N LYS A 402 6.94 -8.22 15.71
CA LYS A 402 7.93 -9.21 15.29
C LYS A 402 8.00 -9.28 13.77
N ILE A 403 9.22 -9.22 13.27
CA ILE A 403 9.60 -9.58 11.90
C ILE A 403 10.60 -10.75 12.00
N ASP A 404 10.46 -11.74 11.12
CA ASP A 404 11.29 -12.94 11.17
C ASP A 404 12.57 -12.82 10.37
N ARG A 405 12.55 -12.06 9.27
CA ARG A 405 13.66 -11.94 8.33
C ARG A 405 13.73 -10.55 7.71
N ILE A 406 14.95 -10.14 7.37
CA ILE A 406 15.21 -9.03 6.46
C ILE A 406 16.06 -9.54 5.29
N GLY A 407 16.06 -8.82 4.17
CA GLY A 407 16.90 -9.15 3.02
C GLY A 407 16.98 -8.00 2.04
N LEU A 408 17.86 -8.13 1.06
CA LEU A 408 18.07 -7.16 -0.01
C LEU A 408 17.61 -7.72 -1.36
N GLY A 409 17.45 -6.81 -2.33
CA GLY A 409 17.15 -7.13 -3.72
C GLY A 409 18.11 -6.45 -4.68
N GLY A 410 18.29 -7.00 -5.89
CA GLY A 410 19.14 -6.44 -6.94
C GLY A 410 20.50 -7.12 -7.08
N TYR A 411 21.50 -6.40 -7.58
CA TYR A 411 22.79 -6.93 -8.08
C TYR A 411 23.95 -6.65 -7.13
N LEU A 412 24.61 -7.70 -6.66
CA LEU A 412 25.71 -7.61 -5.69
C LEU A 412 26.96 -6.93 -6.24
N HIS A 413 27.27 -7.08 -7.53
CA HIS A 413 28.46 -6.48 -8.13
C HIS A 413 28.51 -4.96 -7.98
N LEU A 414 27.37 -4.30 -7.85
CA LEU A 414 27.29 -2.84 -7.63
C LEU A 414 27.88 -2.42 -6.29
N LEU A 415 28.00 -3.34 -5.32
CA LEU A 415 28.53 -3.04 -3.99
C LEU A 415 30.03 -2.82 -3.94
N ASN A 416 30.75 -3.22 -5.00
CA ASN A 416 32.22 -3.07 -5.06
C ASN A 416 32.67 -1.60 -4.87
N ASP A 417 31.84 -0.64 -5.30
CA ASP A 417 32.14 0.79 -5.20
C ASP A 417 31.58 1.43 -3.92
N PHE A 418 30.86 0.66 -3.06
CA PHE A 418 30.19 1.18 -1.86
C PHE A 418 30.50 0.35 -0.60
N PRO A 419 31.78 0.28 -0.16
CA PRO A 419 32.17 -0.54 1.00
C PRO A 419 31.55 -0.07 2.32
N ASP A 420 31.24 1.22 2.48
CA ASP A 420 30.56 1.79 3.62
C ASP A 420 29.10 1.30 3.74
N PHE A 421 28.41 1.11 2.61
CA PHE A 421 27.09 0.47 2.59
C PHE A 421 27.18 -0.99 3.07
N VAL A 422 28.20 -1.73 2.63
CA VAL A 422 28.42 -3.13 3.05
C VAL A 422 28.63 -3.24 4.56
N GLU A 423 29.39 -2.33 5.17
CA GLU A 423 29.54 -2.28 6.63
C GLU A 423 28.25 -1.89 7.32
N TYR A 424 27.53 -0.89 6.80
CA TYR A 424 26.26 -0.43 7.37
C TYR A 424 25.20 -1.55 7.41
N ILE A 425 25.06 -2.32 6.33
CA ILE A 425 24.13 -3.48 6.29
C ILE A 425 24.53 -4.55 7.32
N ALA A 426 25.82 -4.77 7.57
CA ALA A 426 26.27 -5.68 8.63
C ALA A 426 25.81 -5.18 10.01
N ASP A 427 26.03 -3.90 10.31
CA ASP A 427 25.64 -3.29 11.59
C ASP A 427 24.12 -3.36 11.83
N ILE A 428 23.28 -3.01 10.83
CA ILE A 428 21.81 -3.08 10.98
C ILE A 428 21.27 -4.51 11.01
N SER A 429 21.97 -5.46 10.38
CA SER A 429 21.58 -6.88 10.44
C SER A 429 21.76 -7.44 11.86
N ASP A 430 22.80 -7.03 12.56
CA ASP A 430 23.02 -7.41 13.96
C ASP A 430 22.04 -6.71 14.90
N GLU A 431 21.75 -5.42 14.66
CA GLU A 431 20.68 -4.68 15.37
C GLU A 431 19.32 -5.35 15.19
N PHE A 432 18.96 -5.73 13.95
CA PHE A 432 17.73 -6.43 13.64
C PHE A 432 17.60 -7.74 14.47
N ARG A 433 18.66 -8.56 14.48
CA ARG A 433 18.66 -9.83 15.22
C ARG A 433 18.50 -9.63 16.72
N ALA A 434 19.16 -8.61 17.27
CA ALA A 434 19.05 -8.28 18.69
C ALA A 434 17.61 -7.87 19.08
N ILE A 435 16.94 -7.08 18.24
CA ILE A 435 15.52 -6.70 18.46
C ILE A 435 14.59 -7.89 18.24
N LYS A 436 14.81 -8.67 17.18
CA LYS A 436 14.02 -9.87 16.87
C LYS A 436 14.05 -10.87 18.02
N GLU A 437 15.20 -11.08 18.64
CA GLU A 437 15.36 -12.03 19.75
C GLU A 437 14.42 -11.68 20.91
N LEU A 438 14.30 -10.41 21.26
CA LEU A 438 13.37 -9.97 22.33
C LEU A 438 11.92 -10.35 22.01
N HIS A 439 11.51 -10.25 20.75
CA HIS A 439 10.17 -10.65 20.33
C HIS A 439 9.94 -12.17 20.36
N THR A 440 10.99 -13.00 20.35
CA THR A 440 10.82 -14.46 20.46
C THR A 440 10.45 -14.87 21.87
N HIS A 441 10.80 -14.09 22.87
CA HIS A 441 10.55 -14.37 24.29
C HIS A 441 9.19 -13.86 24.76
N GLY A 442 8.62 -12.84 24.09
CA GLY A 442 7.31 -12.32 24.46
C GLY A 442 6.90 -11.05 23.74
N ALA A 443 5.68 -10.64 23.98
CA ALA A 443 5.13 -9.42 23.38
C ALA A 443 5.73 -8.16 24.06
N VAL A 444 5.95 -7.13 23.25
CA VAL A 444 6.28 -5.80 23.73
C VAL A 444 5.09 -5.16 24.45
N ALA A 445 5.35 -4.35 25.45
CA ALA A 445 4.32 -3.60 26.15
C ALA A 445 3.69 -2.53 25.24
N THR A 446 2.36 -2.43 25.29
CA THR A 446 1.57 -1.41 24.59
C THR A 446 0.71 -0.62 25.56
N LEU A 447 0.39 0.61 25.22
CA LEU A 447 -0.59 1.41 25.95
C LEU A 447 -2.00 0.80 25.75
N PRO A 448 -2.91 0.96 26.74
CA PRO A 448 -4.28 0.48 26.62
C PRO A 448 -5.10 1.40 25.71
N LEU A 449 -4.72 1.47 24.45
CA LEU A 449 -5.30 2.35 23.44
C LEU A 449 -5.31 1.66 22.08
N THR A 450 -6.52 1.49 21.53
CA THR A 450 -6.72 0.97 20.18
C THR A 450 -7.22 2.08 19.27
N VAL A 451 -6.49 2.33 18.20
CA VAL A 451 -6.78 3.31 17.16
C VAL A 451 -7.25 2.60 15.90
N ALA A 452 -8.40 2.96 15.38
CA ALA A 452 -8.89 2.49 14.09
C ALA A 452 -8.78 3.59 13.03
N VAL A 453 -8.17 3.29 11.90
CA VAL A 453 -8.15 4.16 10.72
C VAL A 453 -9.35 3.80 9.85
N LEU A 454 -10.22 4.81 9.61
CA LEU A 454 -11.48 4.64 8.87
C LEU A 454 -11.35 5.18 7.46
N HIS A 455 -11.53 4.32 6.47
CA HIS A 455 -11.61 4.68 5.06
C HIS A 455 -12.40 3.63 4.25
N SER A 456 -12.61 3.86 2.95
CA SER A 456 -13.44 3.00 2.10
C SER A 456 -12.96 1.55 2.00
N TRP A 457 -11.65 1.32 2.11
CA TRP A 457 -11.04 0.01 1.94
C TRP A 457 -10.99 -0.82 3.22
N GLY A 458 -10.88 -0.19 4.39
CA GLY A 458 -10.73 -0.87 5.68
C GLY A 458 -9.58 -1.87 5.69
N SER A 459 -9.82 -3.05 6.26
CA SER A 459 -8.82 -4.12 6.34
C SER A 459 -8.46 -4.74 4.99
N LEU A 460 -9.26 -4.55 3.95
CA LEU A 460 -8.96 -5.09 2.62
C LEU A 460 -7.69 -4.46 2.03
N ARG A 461 -7.57 -3.12 2.15
CA ARG A 461 -6.38 -2.35 1.73
C ARG A 461 -6.05 -1.34 2.83
N PRO A 462 -5.45 -1.77 3.95
CA PRO A 462 -5.30 -0.95 5.15
C PRO A 462 -4.34 0.22 4.96
N TRP A 463 -3.46 0.15 3.98
CA TRP A 463 -2.40 1.11 3.74
C TRP A 463 -2.19 1.28 2.23
N THR A 464 -1.31 2.16 1.86
CA THR A 464 -0.93 2.39 0.48
C THR A 464 0.15 1.41 0.04
N LEU A 465 0.16 1.07 -1.24
CA LEU A 465 1.22 0.29 -1.84
C LEU A 465 2.48 1.13 -2.03
N SER A 466 3.63 0.48 -2.07
CA SER A 466 4.88 1.11 -2.51
C SER A 466 4.69 1.69 -3.91
N GLY A 467 5.19 2.91 -4.12
CA GLY A 467 5.05 3.60 -5.40
C GLY A 467 3.87 4.57 -5.51
N HIS A 468 2.92 4.56 -4.58
CA HIS A 468 1.80 5.53 -4.55
C HIS A 468 2.16 6.91 -3.97
N PHE A 469 3.40 7.15 -3.59
CA PHE A 469 3.87 8.43 -3.04
C PHE A 469 3.67 9.62 -4.00
N HIS A 470 3.42 9.38 -5.27
CA HIS A 470 3.06 10.41 -6.24
C HIS A 470 1.58 10.82 -6.16
N GLU A 471 0.73 10.05 -5.48
CA GLU A 471 -0.69 10.34 -5.32
C GLU A 471 -0.94 11.26 -4.12
N THR A 472 -1.06 12.54 -4.36
CA THR A 472 -1.19 13.57 -3.31
C THR A 472 -2.41 13.38 -2.40
N TYR A 473 -3.45 12.70 -2.87
CA TYR A 473 -4.66 12.38 -2.09
C TYR A 473 -4.40 11.48 -0.88
N MET A 474 -3.28 10.78 -0.86
CA MET A 474 -2.91 9.81 0.17
C MET A 474 -1.89 10.35 1.18
N HIS A 475 -1.28 11.49 0.93
CA HIS A 475 -0.14 11.97 1.72
C HIS A 475 -0.45 12.06 3.21
N THR A 476 -1.58 12.65 3.59
CA THR A 476 -1.97 12.75 5.00
C THR A 476 -2.11 11.39 5.66
N LEU A 477 -2.72 10.41 4.97
CA LEU A 477 -2.88 9.05 5.48
C LEU A 477 -1.53 8.33 5.63
N ILE A 478 -0.63 8.48 4.65
CA ILE A 478 0.73 7.91 4.72
C ILE A 478 1.47 8.44 5.95
N HIS A 479 1.44 9.73 6.18
CA HIS A 479 2.10 10.36 7.33
C HIS A 479 1.49 9.93 8.68
N ILE A 480 0.16 9.78 8.75
CA ILE A 480 -0.50 9.25 9.95
C ILE A 480 -0.09 7.80 10.20
N ASN A 481 -0.11 6.95 9.16
CA ASN A 481 0.29 5.56 9.27
C ASN A 481 1.76 5.42 9.69
N GLU A 482 2.65 6.28 9.16
CA GLU A 482 4.07 6.31 9.57
C GLU A 482 4.23 6.71 11.04
N ALA A 483 3.47 7.70 11.51
CA ALA A 483 3.47 8.04 12.93
C ALA A 483 3.01 6.85 13.78
N LEU A 484 1.86 6.25 13.45
CA LEU A 484 1.27 5.11 14.16
C LEU A 484 2.21 3.89 14.20
N ALA A 485 3.06 3.70 13.18
CA ALA A 485 3.95 2.55 13.09
C ALA A 485 4.91 2.42 14.29
N GLY A 486 5.44 3.54 14.79
CA GLY A 486 6.34 3.56 15.94
C GLY A 486 5.64 3.75 17.28
N LEU A 487 4.36 4.14 17.30
CA LEU A 487 3.66 4.40 18.56
C LEU A 487 3.27 3.12 19.28
N PRO A 488 3.32 3.09 20.63
CA PRO A 488 2.99 1.93 21.45
C PRO A 488 1.46 1.74 21.60
N VAL A 489 0.73 1.76 20.48
CA VAL A 489 -0.73 1.62 20.42
C VAL A 489 -1.13 0.47 19.51
N ASN A 490 -2.32 -0.09 19.73
CA ASN A 490 -2.91 -1.04 18.79
C ASN A 490 -3.52 -0.28 17.62
N VAL A 491 -3.31 -0.77 16.40
CA VAL A 491 -3.83 -0.15 15.17
C VAL A 491 -4.71 -1.14 14.42
N LYS A 492 -5.89 -0.68 14.02
CA LYS A 492 -6.84 -1.42 13.17
C LYS A 492 -7.22 -0.57 11.96
N PHE A 493 -7.75 -1.24 10.95
CA PHE A 493 -8.31 -0.58 9.78
C PHE A 493 -9.75 -1.05 9.61
N ILE A 494 -10.67 -0.10 9.51
CA ILE A 494 -12.11 -0.35 9.37
C ILE A 494 -12.67 0.44 8.20
N ASN A 495 -13.71 -0.08 7.59
CA ASN A 495 -14.46 0.62 6.55
C ASN A 495 -15.79 1.16 7.09
N PHE A 496 -16.54 1.83 6.22
CA PHE A 496 -17.81 2.45 6.61
C PHE A 496 -18.91 1.44 6.95
N ASP A 497 -18.87 0.25 6.34
CA ASP A 497 -19.81 -0.83 6.66
C ASP A 497 -19.53 -1.42 8.04
N ASP A 498 -18.25 -1.53 8.45
CA ASP A 498 -17.87 -1.93 9.80
C ASP A 498 -18.49 -0.97 10.84
N VAL A 499 -18.44 0.35 10.59
CA VAL A 499 -19.06 1.35 11.48
C VAL A 499 -20.58 1.18 11.55
N LYS A 500 -21.24 0.96 10.42
CA LYS A 500 -22.71 0.76 10.37
C LYS A 500 -23.15 -0.51 11.09
N ASN A 501 -22.35 -1.56 11.00
CA ASN A 501 -22.60 -2.84 11.67
C ASN A 501 -22.25 -2.82 13.18
N GLY A 502 -21.55 -1.82 13.63
CA GLY A 502 -21.09 -1.59 15.00
C GLY A 502 -19.56 -1.51 15.07
N VAL A 503 -19.06 -0.37 15.51
CA VAL A 503 -17.61 -0.20 15.77
C VAL A 503 -17.14 -1.30 16.72
N PRO A 504 -16.02 -1.99 16.45
CA PRO A 504 -15.51 -3.01 17.34
C PRO A 504 -15.34 -2.49 18.79
N ASP A 505 -15.74 -3.30 19.79
CA ASP A 505 -15.84 -2.88 21.20
C ASP A 505 -14.49 -2.44 21.80
N ASP A 506 -13.39 -2.91 21.24
CA ASP A 506 -12.03 -2.57 21.67
C ASP A 506 -11.44 -1.33 21.01
N VAL A 507 -12.18 -0.65 20.14
CA VAL A 507 -11.73 0.60 19.49
C VAL A 507 -12.01 1.79 20.39
N ASP A 508 -10.97 2.55 20.70
CA ASP A 508 -11.04 3.77 21.53
C ASP A 508 -11.13 5.05 20.69
N VAL A 509 -10.38 5.09 19.59
CA VAL A 509 -10.29 6.25 18.70
C VAL A 509 -10.47 5.81 17.25
N ILE A 510 -11.29 6.55 16.51
CA ILE A 510 -11.38 6.44 15.05
C ILE A 510 -10.71 7.65 14.42
N ILE A 511 -9.78 7.42 13.48
CA ILE A 511 -9.19 8.47 12.64
C ILE A 511 -9.81 8.39 11.25
N ASN A 512 -10.41 9.48 10.77
CA ASN A 512 -10.78 9.67 9.37
C ASN A 512 -9.98 10.84 8.81
N ALA A 513 -9.22 10.59 7.74
CA ALA A 513 -8.23 11.53 7.23
C ALA A 513 -8.18 11.52 5.70
N GLY A 514 -7.83 12.67 5.12
CA GLY A 514 -7.58 12.82 3.69
C GLY A 514 -8.49 13.82 3.01
N ARG A 515 -8.29 13.98 1.71
CA ARG A 515 -9.02 14.95 0.88
C ARG A 515 -10.45 14.53 0.59
N ALA A 516 -11.31 15.52 0.48
CA ALA A 516 -12.70 15.34 0.08
C ALA A 516 -12.82 14.52 -1.22
N GLY A 517 -13.83 13.64 -1.27
CA GLY A 517 -14.11 12.82 -2.45
C GLY A 517 -13.15 11.63 -2.64
N SER A 518 -12.08 11.50 -1.85
CA SER A 518 -11.16 10.36 -1.93
C SER A 518 -11.69 9.13 -1.18
N ALA A 519 -11.17 7.95 -1.51
CA ALA A 519 -11.43 6.71 -0.78
C ALA A 519 -11.03 6.82 0.71
N TRP A 520 -10.11 7.69 1.03
CA TRP A 520 -9.53 7.88 2.36
C TRP A 520 -10.42 8.70 3.28
N SER A 521 -10.89 9.87 2.82
CA SER A 521 -11.91 10.64 3.51
C SER A 521 -13.28 9.97 3.44
N GLY A 522 -13.63 9.32 2.32
CA GLY A 522 -14.84 8.53 2.15
C GLY A 522 -15.85 9.02 1.11
N GLY A 523 -15.79 10.28 0.69
CA GLY A 523 -16.65 10.84 -0.36
C GLY A 523 -18.13 10.55 -0.14
N ASP A 524 -18.79 9.96 -1.14
CA ASP A 524 -20.23 9.69 -1.13
C ASP A 524 -20.71 8.71 -0.04
N ALA A 525 -19.80 7.98 0.62
CA ALA A 525 -20.17 7.15 1.78
C ALA A 525 -20.83 7.98 2.88
N TRP A 526 -20.48 9.25 3.00
CA TRP A 526 -21.04 10.19 3.99
C TRP A 526 -22.44 10.71 3.67
N GLN A 527 -23.01 10.33 2.52
CA GLN A 527 -24.44 10.56 2.22
C GLN A 527 -25.36 9.59 2.98
N ASP A 528 -24.81 8.50 3.52
CA ASP A 528 -25.55 7.51 4.28
C ASP A 528 -25.82 8.00 5.71
N GLU A 529 -27.05 8.37 5.99
CA GLU A 529 -27.50 8.84 7.31
C GLU A 529 -27.33 7.76 8.41
N THR A 530 -27.33 6.48 8.05
CA THR A 530 -27.14 5.39 9.03
C THR A 530 -25.69 5.34 9.50
N LEU A 531 -24.72 5.63 8.61
CA LEU A 531 -23.31 5.78 8.96
C LEU A 531 -23.12 6.94 9.94
N VAL A 532 -23.66 8.12 9.59
CA VAL A 532 -23.56 9.33 10.42
C VAL A 532 -24.19 9.10 11.81
N ALA A 533 -25.38 8.49 11.84
CA ALA A 533 -26.05 8.18 13.10
C ALA A 533 -25.28 7.15 13.95
N ALA A 534 -24.72 6.12 13.33
CA ALA A 534 -23.91 5.10 14.02
C ALA A 534 -22.69 5.73 14.69
N LEU A 535 -21.96 6.58 13.95
CA LEU A 535 -20.76 7.25 14.45
C LEU A 535 -21.09 8.27 15.53
N ASN A 536 -22.18 9.07 15.37
CA ASN A 536 -22.68 9.97 16.41
C ASN A 536 -22.97 9.20 17.70
N LYS A 537 -23.68 8.08 17.62
CA LYS A 537 -24.01 7.23 18.77
C LYS A 537 -22.75 6.69 19.44
N TRP A 538 -21.77 6.25 18.65
CA TRP A 538 -20.52 5.71 19.17
C TRP A 538 -19.71 6.77 19.93
N VAL A 539 -19.56 7.98 19.36
CA VAL A 539 -18.89 9.09 20.05
C VAL A 539 -19.67 9.51 21.31
N TYR A 540 -21.01 9.63 21.23
CA TYR A 540 -21.84 9.99 22.39
C TYR A 540 -21.63 9.03 23.58
N ASN A 541 -21.37 7.76 23.30
CA ASN A 541 -21.13 6.75 24.33
C ASN A 541 -19.69 6.67 24.87
N GLY A 542 -18.76 7.50 24.37
CA GLY A 542 -17.40 7.64 24.90
C GLY A 542 -16.29 7.37 23.92
N GLY A 543 -16.61 7.14 22.63
CA GLY A 543 -15.63 7.07 21.55
C GLY A 543 -14.99 8.42 21.23
N VAL A 544 -13.85 8.40 20.60
CA VAL A 544 -13.14 9.60 20.11
C VAL A 544 -13.07 9.56 18.59
N LEU A 545 -13.55 10.60 17.92
CA LEU A 545 -13.37 10.79 16.47
C LEU A 545 -12.28 11.84 16.23
N LEU A 546 -11.18 11.46 15.62
CA LEU A 546 -10.16 12.38 15.13
C LEU A 546 -10.32 12.56 13.61
N GLY A 547 -10.73 13.77 13.20
CA GLY A 547 -10.77 14.17 11.80
C GLY A 547 -9.50 14.90 11.39
N VAL A 548 -8.93 14.58 10.23
CA VAL A 548 -7.70 15.22 9.73
C VAL A 548 -7.87 15.64 8.28
N GLU A 549 -7.50 16.89 7.95
CA GLU A 549 -7.61 17.52 6.64
C GLU A 549 -9.08 17.80 6.28
N GLU A 550 -9.71 17.05 5.39
CA GLU A 550 -11.13 17.17 5.00
C GLU A 550 -11.93 15.91 5.41
N PRO A 551 -12.02 15.61 6.71
CA PRO A 551 -12.69 14.41 7.20
C PRO A 551 -14.17 14.47 6.98
N SER A 552 -14.78 13.35 6.62
CA SER A 552 -16.23 13.23 6.38
C SER A 552 -16.80 14.23 5.36
N ALA A 553 -15.96 14.78 4.48
CA ALA A 553 -16.38 15.80 3.53
C ALA A 553 -17.19 15.20 2.39
N VAL A 554 -18.35 15.79 2.14
CA VAL A 554 -19.23 15.48 1.01
C VAL A 554 -20.03 16.72 0.60
N SER A 555 -20.20 16.91 -0.71
CA SER A 555 -20.96 18.05 -1.23
C SER A 555 -22.47 17.83 -1.13
N GLY A 556 -23.22 18.94 -1.11
CA GLY A 556 -24.69 18.94 -1.19
C GLY A 556 -25.40 18.96 0.16
N TYR A 557 -24.66 19.04 1.27
CA TYR A 557 -25.21 19.19 2.62
C TYR A 557 -24.96 20.60 3.19
N GLY A 558 -25.65 20.91 4.29
CA GLY A 558 -25.50 22.22 4.96
C GLY A 558 -24.10 22.41 5.55
N ASP A 559 -23.50 21.36 6.10
CA ASP A 559 -22.15 21.31 6.59
C ASP A 559 -21.27 20.58 5.55
N THR A 560 -20.04 21.04 5.33
CA THR A 560 -19.08 20.41 4.42
C THR A 560 -18.58 19.09 5.02
N PHE A 561 -18.18 19.13 6.29
CA PHE A 561 -17.86 17.92 7.04
C PHE A 561 -19.13 17.36 7.69
N ARG A 562 -19.59 16.19 7.26
CA ARG A 562 -20.80 15.57 7.84
C ARG A 562 -20.71 15.37 9.35
N MET A 563 -19.50 15.27 9.88
CA MET A 563 -19.23 15.15 11.31
C MET A 563 -18.84 16.49 11.97
N ALA A 564 -19.09 17.63 11.31
CA ALA A 564 -18.71 18.95 11.81
C ALA A 564 -19.23 19.24 13.23
N ARG A 565 -20.44 18.79 13.56
CA ARG A 565 -21.04 18.97 14.89
C ARG A 565 -20.37 18.15 16.00
N ILE A 566 -19.67 17.09 15.61
CA ILE A 566 -18.87 16.29 16.52
C ILE A 566 -17.45 16.87 16.61
N LEU A 567 -16.86 17.22 15.45
CA LEU A 567 -15.49 17.74 15.37
C LEU A 567 -15.37 19.17 15.95
N GLY A 568 -16.48 19.92 15.97
CA GLY A 568 -16.52 21.32 16.40
C GLY A 568 -16.01 22.30 15.35
N VAL A 569 -15.62 21.83 14.18
CA VAL A 569 -15.05 22.62 13.07
C VAL A 569 -15.71 22.19 11.76
N ASP A 570 -15.91 23.15 10.86
CA ASP A 570 -16.32 22.92 9.49
C ASP A 570 -15.54 23.82 8.54
N GLU A 571 -15.64 23.54 7.24
CA GLU A 571 -15.03 24.32 6.19
C GLU A 571 -16.08 25.17 5.45
N ASP A 572 -15.76 26.44 5.20
CA ASP A 572 -16.58 27.32 4.37
C ASP A 572 -16.16 27.23 2.90
N THR A 573 -16.99 26.58 2.10
CA THR A 573 -16.75 26.40 0.67
C THR A 573 -17.18 27.60 -0.18
N GLY A 574 -17.52 28.75 0.46
CA GLY A 574 -18.04 29.93 -0.20
C GLY A 574 -19.55 29.91 -0.49
N ALA A 575 -20.24 28.80 -0.18
CA ALA A 575 -21.68 28.70 -0.31
C ALA A 575 -22.42 29.47 0.80
N ARG A 576 -21.72 29.78 1.89
CA ARG A 576 -22.22 30.57 3.00
C ARG A 576 -21.28 31.74 3.29
N VAL A 577 -21.80 32.91 3.39
CA VAL A 577 -21.08 34.06 3.95
C VAL A 577 -21.40 34.13 5.44
N CYS A 578 -20.45 33.70 6.26
CA CYS A 578 -20.60 33.80 7.72
C CYS A 578 -20.05 35.12 8.22
N HIS A 579 -20.95 36.07 8.49
CA HIS A 579 -20.58 37.24 9.27
C HIS A 579 -20.75 36.90 10.75
N GLY A 580 -19.82 37.35 11.58
CA GLY A 580 -19.88 37.19 13.03
C GLY A 580 -19.53 35.76 13.51
N ARG A 581 -18.62 35.10 12.83
CA ARG A 581 -17.99 33.89 13.36
C ARG A 581 -17.32 34.15 14.71
N TRP A 582 -17.32 33.13 15.58
CA TRP A 582 -16.57 33.25 16.83
C TRP A 582 -15.10 33.53 16.52
N PRO A 583 -14.47 34.47 17.26
CA PRO A 583 -13.03 34.67 17.13
C PRO A 583 -12.30 33.42 17.58
N VAL A 584 -11.26 33.07 16.84
CA VAL A 584 -10.38 31.95 17.19
C VAL A 584 -9.47 32.42 18.32
N GLN A 585 -9.54 31.75 19.46
CA GLN A 585 -8.65 31.95 20.59
C GLN A 585 -8.16 30.57 21.06
N ALA A 586 -6.85 30.35 20.97
CA ALA A 586 -6.26 29.11 21.42
C ALA A 586 -6.31 28.99 22.95
N GLU A 587 -6.75 27.82 23.40
CA GLU A 587 -6.70 27.37 24.80
C GLU A 587 -5.78 26.14 24.88
N PRO A 588 -4.44 26.35 24.89
CA PRO A 588 -3.50 25.26 24.85
C PRO A 588 -3.62 24.37 26.10
N VAL A 589 -3.26 23.10 25.90
CA VAL A 589 -3.11 22.12 26.98
C VAL A 589 -1.62 21.90 27.20
N ASP A 590 -1.19 22.03 28.42
CA ASP A 590 0.21 21.85 28.80
C ASP A 590 0.72 20.45 28.42
N GLY A 591 1.86 20.40 27.76
CA GLY A 591 2.48 19.15 27.28
C GLY A 591 1.80 18.45 26.10
N LEU A 592 0.71 19.00 25.56
CA LEU A 592 0.00 18.39 24.43
C LEU A 592 0.80 18.50 23.13
N ILE A 593 1.31 19.68 22.85
CA ILE A 593 2.10 20.00 21.65
C ILE A 593 3.55 20.12 22.06
N PRO A 594 4.43 19.19 21.65
CA PRO A 594 5.85 19.28 21.94
C PRO A 594 6.50 20.48 21.26
N ASP A 595 7.55 20.99 21.86
CA ASP A 595 8.38 22.02 21.23
C ASP A 595 8.97 21.49 19.91
N GLY A 596 8.90 22.30 18.87
CA GLY A 596 9.35 21.94 17.53
C GLY A 596 8.31 21.18 16.69
N ALA A 597 7.11 20.95 17.20
CA ALA A 597 6.01 20.40 16.39
C ALA A 597 5.61 21.38 15.27
N THR A 598 5.34 20.83 14.10
CA THR A 598 4.86 21.60 12.95
C THR A 598 3.35 21.46 12.84
N LEU A 599 2.65 22.59 12.85
CA LEU A 599 1.21 22.65 12.64
C LEU A 599 0.91 22.96 11.19
N LYS A 600 -0.10 22.30 10.64
CA LYS A 600 -0.66 22.61 9.31
C LYS A 600 -1.86 23.55 9.46
N THR A 601 -2.15 24.29 8.41
CA THR A 601 -3.33 25.13 8.29
C THR A 601 -4.20 24.65 7.14
N HIS A 602 -5.48 24.94 7.23
CA HIS A 602 -6.44 24.78 6.16
C HIS A 602 -7.26 26.05 6.06
N ASP A 603 -7.34 26.65 4.89
CA ASP A 603 -8.10 27.88 4.68
C ASP A 603 -9.60 27.66 4.90
N HIS A 604 -10.28 28.75 5.28
CA HIS A 604 -11.74 28.78 5.41
C HIS A 604 -12.34 27.93 6.54
N LEU A 605 -11.54 27.40 7.47
CA LEU A 605 -12.03 26.70 8.65
C LEU A 605 -12.74 27.66 9.61
N TYR A 606 -13.81 27.19 10.25
CA TYR A 606 -14.53 27.92 11.30
C TYR A 606 -15.04 26.98 12.38
N MET A 607 -15.26 27.52 13.60
CA MET A 607 -15.90 26.80 14.70
C MET A 607 -17.40 26.69 14.47
N THR A 608 -17.99 25.50 14.67
CA THR A 608 -19.40 25.24 14.45
C THR A 608 -20.29 25.82 15.57
N ASP A 609 -19.74 25.95 16.78
CA ASP A 609 -20.44 26.57 17.93
C ASP A 609 -19.40 27.06 18.98
N GLY A 610 -19.94 27.73 20.04
CA GLY A 610 -19.13 28.28 21.13
C GLY A 610 -18.60 27.25 22.13
N GLY A 611 -18.95 25.96 21.99
CA GLY A 611 -18.41 24.85 22.80
C GLY A 611 -17.14 24.26 22.23
N THR A 612 -16.76 24.66 21.03
CA THR A 612 -15.49 24.22 20.40
C THR A 612 -14.32 24.87 21.13
N ARG A 613 -13.40 24.04 21.60
CA ARG A 613 -12.13 24.44 22.18
C ARG A 613 -11.02 24.35 21.13
N VAL A 614 -10.40 25.47 20.80
CA VAL A 614 -9.24 25.50 19.91
C VAL A 614 -7.99 25.23 20.74
N LEU A 615 -7.29 24.13 20.49
CA LEU A 615 -6.09 23.71 21.23
C LEU A 615 -4.82 24.35 20.66
N ALA A 616 -4.85 24.64 19.35
CA ALA A 616 -3.78 25.36 18.64
C ALA A 616 -4.36 26.11 17.46
N GLU A 617 -3.77 27.24 17.15
CA GLU A 617 -4.10 28.05 15.98
C GLU A 617 -2.86 28.39 15.16
N VAL A 618 -3.06 28.69 13.88
CA VAL A 618 -2.06 29.32 13.02
C VAL A 618 -2.77 30.41 12.21
N ASP A 619 -2.21 31.62 12.28
CA ASP A 619 -2.75 32.81 11.57
C ASP A 619 -4.27 33.08 11.81
N GLY A 620 -4.71 32.84 13.05
CA GLY A 620 -6.11 33.04 13.43
C GLY A 620 -7.07 31.97 12.96
N THR A 621 -6.56 30.85 12.44
CA THR A 621 -7.34 29.71 11.96
C THR A 621 -7.11 28.50 12.88
N PRO A 622 -8.14 27.69 13.24
CA PRO A 622 -7.94 26.50 14.04
C PRO A 622 -7.01 25.50 13.34
N ALA A 623 -5.90 25.16 13.97
CA ALA A 623 -5.00 24.10 13.53
C ALA A 623 -5.33 22.77 14.22
N ILE A 624 -5.65 22.82 15.53
CA ILE A 624 -6.16 21.69 16.31
C ILE A 624 -7.33 22.19 17.15
N ALA A 625 -8.47 21.51 17.08
CA ALA A 625 -9.66 21.80 17.84
C ALA A 625 -10.27 20.54 18.45
N ALA A 626 -11.08 20.73 19.50
CA ALA A 626 -11.80 19.65 20.14
C ALA A 626 -13.20 20.09 20.57
N HIS A 627 -14.16 19.18 20.51
CA HIS A 627 -15.52 19.41 20.91
C HIS A 627 -16.06 18.22 21.70
N ALA A 628 -16.67 18.48 22.85
CA ALA A 628 -17.27 17.45 23.68
C ALA A 628 -18.63 17.02 23.13
N PHE A 629 -18.88 15.72 23.04
CA PHE A 629 -20.17 15.19 22.61
C PHE A 629 -20.57 13.96 23.43
N GLY A 630 -21.53 14.14 24.31
CA GLY A 630 -21.92 13.09 25.27
C GLY A 630 -20.77 12.74 26.22
N LYS A 631 -20.40 11.46 26.26
CA LYS A 631 -19.27 10.97 27.06
C LYS A 631 -17.93 10.99 26.27
N GLY A 632 -18.01 11.16 24.95
CA GLY A 632 -16.85 11.18 24.06
C GLY A 632 -16.56 12.58 23.54
N ARG A 633 -15.79 12.65 22.48
CA ARG A 633 -15.42 13.91 21.84
C ARG A 633 -14.99 13.76 20.38
N GLY A 634 -15.15 14.81 19.60
CA GLY A 634 -14.46 14.99 18.35
C GLY A 634 -13.17 15.77 18.56
N VAL A 635 -12.18 15.47 17.74
CA VAL A 635 -10.93 16.23 17.65
C VAL A 635 -10.68 16.48 16.16
N TYR A 636 -10.23 17.67 15.82
CA TYR A 636 -9.89 18.05 14.46
C TYR A 636 -8.44 18.50 14.37
N MET A 637 -7.77 18.09 13.30
CA MET A 637 -6.46 18.61 12.88
C MET A 637 -6.55 19.10 11.44
N ALA A 638 -6.06 20.30 11.15
CA ALA A 638 -6.09 20.89 9.81
C ALA A 638 -5.23 20.14 8.78
N GLY A 639 -4.31 19.31 9.22
CA GLY A 639 -3.46 18.43 8.45
C GLY A 639 -2.38 17.82 9.30
N PHE A 640 -1.71 16.81 8.77
CA PHE A 640 -0.63 16.11 9.47
C PHE A 640 0.53 15.80 8.53
N GLU A 641 1.75 16.06 8.99
CA GLU A 641 2.97 15.65 8.33
C GLU A 641 3.87 14.93 9.35
N TYR A 642 4.40 13.78 8.94
CA TYR A 642 5.23 13.00 9.83
C TYR A 642 6.58 13.70 10.11
N SER A 643 6.90 13.77 11.37
CA SER A 643 8.23 13.88 11.94
C SER A 643 8.22 13.15 13.29
N PRO A 644 9.36 12.79 13.89
CA PRO A 644 9.35 12.20 15.22
C PRO A 644 8.61 13.07 16.25
N VAL A 645 8.78 14.39 16.19
CA VAL A 645 8.09 15.36 17.06
C VAL A 645 6.59 15.37 16.81
N ASN A 646 6.16 15.35 15.54
CA ASN A 646 4.74 15.31 15.20
C ASN A 646 4.11 13.96 15.54
N ALA A 647 4.84 12.85 15.44
CA ALA A 647 4.35 11.55 15.92
C ALA A 647 4.08 11.57 17.43
N ARG A 648 4.95 12.20 18.22
CA ARG A 648 4.72 12.43 19.66
C ARG A 648 3.51 13.33 19.88
N MET A 649 3.34 14.39 19.11
CA MET A 649 2.14 15.25 19.17
C MET A 649 0.87 14.45 18.92
N LEU A 650 0.86 13.59 17.89
CA LEU A 650 -0.27 12.71 17.61
C LEU A 650 -0.57 11.78 18.80
N LEU A 651 0.45 11.13 19.37
CA LEU A 651 0.27 10.28 20.54
C LEU A 651 -0.32 11.06 21.73
N ASN A 652 0.23 12.23 22.03
CA ASN A 652 -0.27 13.08 23.11
C ASN A 652 -1.73 13.45 22.88
N LEU A 653 -2.09 13.80 21.65
CA LEU A 653 -3.45 14.14 21.29
C LEU A 653 -4.43 12.96 21.47
N LEU A 654 -4.04 11.76 21.05
CA LEU A 654 -4.81 10.53 21.22
C LEU A 654 -4.99 10.20 22.71
N LEU A 655 -3.94 10.27 23.51
CA LEU A 655 -4.00 10.06 24.97
C LEU A 655 -4.90 11.07 25.65
N TRP A 656 -4.70 12.36 25.38
CA TRP A 656 -5.51 13.42 25.95
C TRP A 656 -6.99 13.29 25.57
N ALA A 657 -7.24 13.01 24.30
CA ALA A 657 -8.61 12.85 23.80
C ALA A 657 -9.35 11.69 24.49
N LYS A 658 -8.64 10.61 24.82
CA LYS A 658 -9.19 9.47 25.57
C LYS A 658 -9.20 9.70 27.08
N GLY A 659 -8.56 10.75 27.59
CA GLY A 659 -8.42 11.02 29.02
C GLY A 659 -7.35 10.19 29.71
N LEU A 660 -6.36 9.71 28.96
CA LEU A 660 -5.19 9.00 29.47
C LEU A 660 -4.04 9.97 29.82
N PRO A 661 -3.14 9.63 30.73
CA PRO A 661 -2.01 10.46 31.09
C PRO A 661 -1.02 10.66 29.91
N LEU A 662 -0.57 11.89 29.68
CA LEU A 662 0.44 12.19 28.65
C LEU A 662 1.83 11.64 28.98
N ASN A 663 2.11 11.42 30.27
CA ASN A 663 3.37 10.88 30.79
C ASN A 663 3.22 9.41 31.20
N SER A 664 2.54 8.61 30.43
CA SER A 664 2.39 7.17 30.66
C SER A 664 3.75 6.47 30.72
N ASP A 665 3.79 5.31 31.39
CA ASP A 665 4.99 4.48 31.49
C ASP A 665 5.53 4.08 30.10
N TRP A 666 6.82 3.87 30.03
CA TRP A 666 7.56 3.47 28.82
C TRP A 666 7.57 4.51 27.70
N LEU A 667 7.23 5.77 28.02
CA LEU A 667 7.42 6.90 27.12
C LEU A 667 8.70 7.66 27.49
N THR A 668 9.35 8.19 26.45
CA THR A 668 10.54 9.05 26.57
C THR A 668 10.13 10.50 26.80
N THR A 669 10.98 11.32 27.43
CA THR A 669 10.72 12.77 27.58
C THR A 669 11.08 13.57 26.33
N ASP A 670 12.12 13.17 25.59
CA ASP A 670 12.48 13.81 24.32
C ASP A 670 11.61 13.25 23.19
N PRO A 671 10.89 14.10 22.43
CA PRO A 671 9.95 13.65 21.39
C PRO A 671 10.63 13.01 20.16
N GLU A 672 11.93 13.21 19.96
CA GLU A 672 12.68 12.58 18.87
C GLU A 672 13.28 11.22 19.28
N THR A 673 12.93 10.72 20.47
CA THR A 673 13.29 9.39 20.95
C THR A 673 12.06 8.53 21.18
N GLU A 674 12.20 7.22 21.04
CA GLU A 674 11.14 6.25 21.32
C GLU A 674 11.68 5.13 22.20
N ALA A 675 10.81 4.56 23.04
CA ALA A 675 11.15 3.43 23.89
C ALA A 675 10.18 2.27 23.72
N ALA A 676 10.68 1.04 23.93
CA ALA A 676 9.90 -0.18 23.95
C ALA A 676 10.31 -1.04 25.16
N TRP A 677 9.33 -1.50 25.90
CA TRP A 677 9.54 -2.40 27.03
C TRP A 677 9.18 -3.84 26.67
N PHE A 678 10.10 -4.76 26.91
CA PHE A 678 9.94 -6.19 26.71
C PHE A 678 9.85 -6.88 28.08
N PRO A 679 8.64 -7.13 28.59
CA PRO A 679 8.44 -7.64 29.95
C PRO A 679 9.07 -9.01 30.22
N ALA A 680 9.08 -9.88 29.21
CA ALA A 680 9.61 -11.24 29.35
C ALA A 680 11.11 -11.24 29.67
N ASP A 681 11.87 -10.33 29.07
CA ASP A 681 13.31 -10.18 29.28
C ASP A 681 13.66 -9.09 30.28
N LYS A 682 12.67 -8.38 30.82
CA LYS A 682 12.88 -7.15 31.60
C LYS A 682 13.84 -6.19 30.87
N THR A 683 13.63 -5.99 29.59
CA THR A 683 14.55 -5.22 28.76
C THR A 683 13.87 -4.01 28.16
N LEU A 684 14.51 -2.86 28.34
CA LEU A 684 14.12 -1.61 27.73
C LEU A 684 14.97 -1.38 26.46
N VAL A 685 14.31 -1.12 25.33
CA VAL A 685 14.97 -0.66 24.11
C VAL A 685 14.64 0.81 23.91
N VAL A 686 15.65 1.63 23.66
CA VAL A 686 15.50 3.07 23.39
C VAL A 686 16.19 3.42 22.09
N ILE A 687 15.50 4.13 21.20
CA ILE A 687 16.04 4.58 19.92
C ILE A 687 16.04 6.12 19.83
N ASN A 688 17.03 6.65 19.15
CA ASN A 688 17.11 8.04 18.76
C ASN A 688 16.79 8.18 17.26
N ASN A 689 15.70 8.86 16.92
CA ASN A 689 15.24 9.08 15.56
C ASN A 689 15.85 10.34 14.91
N SER A 690 16.71 11.05 15.66
CA SER A 690 17.44 12.23 15.19
C SER A 690 18.90 11.89 14.86
N THR A 691 19.50 12.63 13.96
CA THR A 691 20.96 12.56 13.68
C THR A 691 21.81 13.24 14.76
N GLN A 692 21.18 13.94 15.70
CA GLN A 692 21.84 14.63 16.80
C GLN A 692 21.89 13.76 18.06
N LYS A 693 22.90 13.96 18.90
CA LYS A 693 22.94 13.33 20.22
C LYS A 693 21.74 13.81 21.06
N LYS A 694 21.08 12.88 21.77
CA LYS A 694 19.93 13.13 22.61
C LYS A 694 20.15 12.61 24.04
N SER A 695 19.55 13.33 24.99
CA SER A 695 19.41 12.90 26.36
C SER A 695 17.94 12.84 26.70
N THR A 696 17.47 11.69 27.10
CA THR A 696 16.04 11.45 27.38
C THR A 696 15.87 10.71 28.71
N VAL A 697 14.69 10.79 29.28
CA VAL A 697 14.29 10.01 30.45
C VAL A 697 13.11 9.13 30.07
N VAL A 698 13.21 7.85 30.33
CA VAL A 698 12.09 6.91 30.15
C VAL A 698 11.37 6.78 31.49
N LYS A 699 10.08 7.06 31.49
CA LYS A 699 9.20 6.83 32.63
C LYS A 699 8.98 5.35 32.84
N THR A 700 9.12 4.84 34.06
CA THR A 700 8.81 3.46 34.39
C THR A 700 8.11 3.36 35.76
N PRO A 701 7.37 2.27 36.02
CA PRO A 701 6.73 2.06 37.32
C PRO A 701 7.70 2.02 38.50
N ASP A 702 8.94 1.58 38.25
CA ASP A 702 9.98 1.39 39.27
C ASP A 702 10.92 2.61 39.43
N GLY A 703 10.68 3.66 38.67
CA GLY A 703 11.46 4.91 38.68
C GLY A 703 11.96 5.28 37.28
N ASP A 704 12.40 6.51 37.13
CA ASP A 704 12.82 7.11 35.87
C ASP A 704 14.22 6.62 35.46
N ILE A 705 14.39 6.26 34.16
CA ILE A 705 15.67 5.83 33.60
C ILE A 705 16.20 6.91 32.66
N ALA A 706 17.33 7.53 33.02
CA ALA A 706 18.01 8.49 32.15
C ALA A 706 18.87 7.75 31.10
N VAL A 707 18.73 8.14 29.84
CA VAL A 707 19.42 7.52 28.69
C VAL A 707 20.03 8.62 27.81
N GLU A 708 21.33 8.49 27.51
CA GLU A 708 21.98 9.27 26.47
C GLU A 708 22.11 8.40 25.20
N LEU A 709 21.87 8.99 24.05
CA LEU A 709 21.95 8.31 22.75
C LEU A 709 22.71 9.18 21.75
N ASP A 710 23.64 8.59 21.04
CA ASP A 710 24.22 9.24 19.87
C ASP A 710 23.18 9.32 18.72
N GLY A 711 23.50 10.07 17.66
CA GLY A 711 22.59 10.20 16.53
C GLY A 711 22.25 8.85 15.90
N LEU A 712 20.96 8.58 15.71
CA LEU A 712 20.43 7.32 15.16
C LEU A 712 20.79 6.06 15.96
N GLU A 713 21.21 6.19 17.22
CA GLU A 713 21.61 5.05 18.06
C GLU A 713 20.39 4.28 18.60
N THR A 714 20.57 2.97 18.71
CA THR A 714 19.70 2.06 19.49
C THR A 714 20.44 1.53 20.69
N LYS A 715 19.80 1.60 21.86
CA LYS A 715 20.31 0.97 23.10
C LYS A 715 19.35 -0.07 23.63
N ILE A 716 19.88 -1.25 23.94
CA ILE A 716 19.18 -2.33 24.61
C ILE A 716 19.69 -2.38 26.05
N LEU A 717 18.78 -2.19 27.01
CA LEU A 717 19.09 -1.95 28.43
C LEU A 717 18.35 -2.98 29.31
N PRO A 718 18.98 -4.12 29.62
CA PRO A 718 18.43 -5.06 30.59
C PRO A 718 18.22 -4.38 31.93
N GLN A 719 17.07 -4.60 32.56
CA GLN A 719 16.74 -4.11 33.90
C GLN A 719 16.79 -5.28 34.90
N ASN A 720 17.26 -5.01 36.11
CA ASN A 720 17.46 -6.02 37.14
C ASN A 720 16.15 -6.57 37.72
#